data_63efbbe67d39dfe5ba320d786635266d
#
_entry.id   63efbbe67d39dfe5ba320d786635266d
#
_cell.length_a   1.000
_cell.length_b   1.000
_cell.length_c   1.000
_cell.angle_alpha   90.00
_cell.angle_beta   90.00
_cell.angle_gamma   90.00
#
_symmetry.space_group_name_H-M   'P 1'
#
loop_
_entity.id
_entity.type
_entity.pdbx_description
1 polymer ?
#
loop_
_entity_poly.entity_id
_entity_poly.type
_entity_poly.pdbx_seq_one_letter_code
_entity_poly.pdbx_strand_id
1 'polypeptide(L)'
;MKRYFKAFGYLLSVHVLALLVMTLFRLVEFIALHGMIVDAEASRVMAFVKGVWFDNVIACYISVLPVAVLLIAASLGWCHRRLLRGINIWYAAWFAIAFMPSAANTPYFQYFFKNINSSIFGWFGYVATTSGMLLQESSYWLYIALYFAFTGSFIYALVRLRRYFEGLFLLPKDNMHLVLVGARFLISAVMIGACLFGIRGRMGYNPIKVSQAYYCEDSFLNQLGINPAFNLLTSALDDMRKENKELHLMPYAEAITNTRQWLGITGKVDSTNILKREVVNDSLMMKKNHPNVVVILMESMSANLLGTFGNQQPLTPTLDSLYHHSLAFTHFYSAGIHTNHGMTATLYSFPALMFRNLMKGTVTPRRKGIATVLKKYGYENMFFMTHEAQYDNMKAFFQTNGYDDIFSQENYPKSEVVNSFGVSDHFEMGYALNTINQKAKTGKPFMATILTVSNHPPYIIPDFFKPKTKEKETQIVEYADWAIGDFLKKASQEPWYKNTIFVIQADHGKLVGKSEGELPQSYNHIPLIIFGPGVPQQQYAGLGMQVDVMPTLFGLMNLNYEYEGFGVDLLKQQRPMVFYSADNQIVARDHQRCFVYNPSMNRSFCYDVLPNGNLKETKLESKFQDLKNYVFSNIQAAEYIERHQK
;
A
#
# COMPACT_ATOMS: atom_id res chain seq x y z
N MET A 1 43.62 -29.18 -14.60
CA MET A 1 42.28 -28.96 -15.23
C MET A 1 41.14 -29.67 -14.48
N LYS A 2 41.27 -30.97 -14.11
CA LYS A 2 40.13 -31.69 -13.45
C LYS A 2 39.62 -31.06 -12.18
N ARG A 3 40.48 -30.58 -11.26
CA ARG A 3 40.05 -29.89 -10.03
C ARG A 3 39.36 -28.54 -10.30
N TYR A 4 39.88 -27.80 -11.28
CA TYR A 4 39.30 -26.52 -11.68
C TYR A 4 37.87 -26.68 -12.21
N PHE A 5 37.65 -27.61 -13.17
CA PHE A 5 36.31 -27.87 -13.68
C PHE A 5 35.33 -28.42 -12.64
N LYS A 6 35.83 -29.03 -11.56
CA LYS A 6 34.99 -29.45 -10.42
C LYS A 6 34.56 -28.27 -9.56
N ALA A 7 35.44 -27.30 -9.34
CA ALA A 7 35.07 -26.05 -8.68
C ALA A 7 33.97 -25.32 -9.49
N PHE A 8 34.16 -25.24 -10.81
CA PHE A 8 33.15 -24.71 -11.73
C PHE A 8 31.82 -25.49 -11.65
N GLY A 9 31.88 -26.84 -11.71
CA GLY A 9 30.67 -27.67 -11.60
C GLY A 9 29.92 -27.50 -10.30
N TYR A 10 30.62 -27.30 -9.16
CA TYR A 10 29.99 -26.98 -7.89
C TYR A 10 29.24 -25.65 -7.96
N LEU A 11 29.86 -24.58 -8.44
CA LEU A 11 29.24 -23.26 -8.58
C LEU A 11 28.02 -23.32 -9.50
N LEU A 12 28.10 -23.97 -10.63
CA LEU A 12 26.98 -24.14 -11.56
C LEU A 12 25.84 -24.95 -10.94
N SER A 13 26.14 -26.02 -10.20
CA SER A 13 25.14 -26.83 -9.53
C SER A 13 24.38 -26.02 -8.45
N VAL A 14 25.09 -25.18 -7.70
CA VAL A 14 24.46 -24.28 -6.71
C VAL A 14 23.57 -23.25 -7.40
N HIS A 15 24.04 -22.67 -8.50
CA HIS A 15 23.28 -21.68 -9.27
C HIS A 15 21.96 -22.28 -9.80
N VAL A 16 22.03 -23.45 -10.44
CA VAL A 16 20.83 -24.15 -10.94
C VAL A 16 19.87 -24.52 -9.80
N LEU A 17 20.41 -25.01 -8.67
CA LEU A 17 19.61 -25.33 -7.49
C LEU A 17 18.86 -24.08 -6.96
N ALA A 18 19.52 -22.93 -6.92
CA ALA A 18 18.91 -21.67 -6.48
C ALA A 18 17.76 -21.24 -7.41
N LEU A 19 17.97 -21.30 -8.74
CA LEU A 19 16.92 -21.00 -9.72
C LEU A 19 15.71 -21.93 -9.56
N LEU A 20 15.94 -23.21 -9.32
CA LEU A 20 14.87 -24.18 -9.08
C LEU A 20 14.04 -23.81 -7.84
N VAL A 21 14.69 -23.45 -6.73
CA VAL A 21 13.96 -23.08 -5.50
C VAL A 21 13.18 -21.77 -5.68
N MET A 22 13.75 -20.75 -6.33
CA MET A 22 13.02 -19.52 -6.63
C MET A 22 11.82 -19.79 -7.55
N THR A 23 12.00 -20.66 -8.55
CA THR A 23 10.89 -21.08 -9.42
C THR A 23 9.80 -21.84 -8.66
N LEU A 24 10.16 -22.64 -7.63
CA LEU A 24 9.17 -23.30 -6.77
C LEU A 24 8.34 -22.29 -5.95
N PHE A 25 8.96 -21.25 -5.40
CA PHE A 25 8.19 -20.18 -4.74
C PHE A 25 7.24 -19.48 -5.71
N ARG A 26 7.68 -19.18 -6.93
CA ARG A 26 6.83 -18.63 -7.99
C ARG A 26 5.68 -19.57 -8.37
N LEU A 27 5.93 -20.86 -8.39
CA LEU A 27 4.89 -21.86 -8.65
C LEU A 27 3.85 -21.87 -7.54
N VAL A 28 4.26 -21.77 -6.27
CA VAL A 28 3.35 -21.63 -5.12
C VAL A 28 2.49 -20.38 -5.28
N GLU A 29 3.10 -19.24 -5.61
CA GLU A 29 2.38 -17.99 -5.84
C GLU A 29 1.39 -18.11 -7.00
N PHE A 30 1.81 -18.69 -8.12
CA PHE A 30 0.93 -18.96 -9.26
C PHE A 30 -0.26 -19.83 -8.89
N ILE A 31 -0.04 -20.94 -8.15
CA ILE A 31 -1.11 -21.85 -7.72
C ILE A 31 -2.07 -21.14 -6.75
N ALA A 32 -1.53 -20.38 -5.81
CA ALA A 32 -2.34 -19.68 -4.81
C ALA A 32 -3.19 -18.55 -5.43
N LEU A 33 -2.68 -17.87 -6.44
CA LEU A 33 -3.26 -16.63 -6.97
C LEU A 33 -3.72 -16.74 -8.44
N HIS A 34 -3.71 -17.92 -9.05
CA HIS A 34 -4.12 -18.11 -10.45
C HIS A 34 -5.54 -17.60 -10.77
N GLY A 35 -6.39 -17.57 -9.75
CA GLY A 35 -7.73 -16.97 -9.85
C GLY A 35 -7.73 -15.47 -10.15
N MET A 36 -6.61 -14.76 -9.97
CA MET A 36 -6.46 -13.34 -10.30
C MET A 36 -6.18 -13.06 -11.78
N ILE A 37 -5.91 -14.10 -12.59
CA ILE A 37 -5.67 -13.96 -14.02
C ILE A 37 -6.96 -13.50 -14.71
N VAL A 38 -6.87 -12.38 -15.42
CA VAL A 38 -7.97 -11.78 -16.19
C VAL A 38 -7.89 -12.18 -17.67
N ASP A 39 -6.68 -12.12 -18.23
CA ASP A 39 -6.44 -12.49 -19.63
C ASP A 39 -6.23 -14.01 -19.77
N ALA A 40 -7.27 -14.68 -20.29
CA ALA A 40 -7.24 -16.13 -20.53
C ALA A 40 -6.24 -16.55 -21.61
N GLU A 41 -5.87 -15.67 -22.55
CA GLU A 41 -5.00 -15.94 -23.69
C GLU A 41 -3.52 -15.65 -23.36
N ALA A 42 -3.23 -14.85 -22.32
CA ALA A 42 -1.87 -14.52 -21.93
C ALA A 42 -1.04 -15.76 -21.56
N SER A 43 0.17 -15.80 -22.06
CA SER A 43 1.08 -16.93 -21.86
C SER A 43 1.58 -17.04 -20.42
N ARG A 44 1.08 -18.02 -19.65
CA ARG A 44 1.56 -18.30 -18.29
C ARG A 44 3.03 -18.72 -18.29
N VAL A 45 3.46 -19.45 -19.31
CA VAL A 45 4.86 -19.89 -19.44
C VAL A 45 5.81 -18.69 -19.54
N MET A 46 5.40 -17.61 -20.22
CA MET A 46 6.23 -16.41 -20.34
C MET A 46 6.49 -15.74 -19.00
N ALA A 47 5.53 -15.75 -18.06
CA ALA A 47 5.76 -15.27 -16.69
C ALA A 47 6.89 -16.04 -15.99
N PHE A 48 6.93 -17.36 -16.15
CA PHE A 48 8.03 -18.18 -15.60
C PHE A 48 9.35 -17.92 -16.31
N VAL A 49 9.36 -17.76 -17.63
CA VAL A 49 10.59 -17.41 -18.39
C VAL A 49 11.14 -16.08 -17.91
N LYS A 50 10.29 -15.06 -17.80
CA LYS A 50 10.67 -13.76 -17.23
C LYS A 50 11.16 -13.92 -15.79
N GLY A 51 10.46 -14.72 -14.99
CA GLY A 51 10.82 -15.01 -13.62
C GLY A 51 12.20 -15.62 -13.46
N VAL A 52 12.52 -16.65 -14.22
CA VAL A 52 13.87 -17.26 -14.23
C VAL A 52 14.94 -16.24 -14.65
N TRP A 53 14.62 -15.33 -15.54
CA TRP A 53 15.53 -14.25 -15.92
C TRP A 53 15.86 -13.34 -14.73
N PHE A 54 14.84 -12.88 -13.97
CA PHE A 54 15.06 -12.08 -12.75
C PHE A 54 15.71 -12.89 -11.62
N ASP A 55 15.36 -14.18 -11.48
CA ASP A 55 15.99 -15.09 -10.52
C ASP A 55 17.49 -15.22 -10.77
N ASN A 56 17.89 -15.32 -12.06
CA ASN A 56 19.29 -15.35 -12.46
C ASN A 56 20.05 -14.07 -12.03
N VAL A 57 19.40 -12.90 -12.07
CA VAL A 57 20.02 -11.66 -11.61
C VAL A 57 20.37 -11.75 -10.12
N ILE A 58 19.43 -12.17 -9.28
CA ILE A 58 19.66 -12.34 -7.83
C ILE A 58 20.69 -13.43 -7.57
N ALA A 59 20.60 -14.55 -8.26
CA ALA A 59 21.60 -15.62 -8.14
C ALA A 59 23.02 -15.15 -8.51
N CYS A 60 23.16 -14.30 -9.53
CA CYS A 60 24.43 -13.69 -9.91
C CYS A 60 24.94 -12.68 -8.86
N TYR A 61 24.08 -11.85 -8.26
CA TYR A 61 24.45 -10.97 -7.15
C TYR A 61 25.06 -11.75 -5.98
N ILE A 62 24.43 -12.87 -5.60
CA ILE A 62 24.91 -13.71 -4.50
C ILE A 62 26.17 -14.48 -4.89
N SER A 63 26.30 -14.88 -6.17
CA SER A 63 27.35 -15.78 -6.64
C SER A 63 28.64 -15.09 -7.06
N VAL A 64 28.63 -13.78 -7.38
CA VAL A 64 29.81 -13.10 -7.96
C VAL A 64 31.06 -13.24 -7.09
N LEU A 65 30.93 -13.08 -5.78
CA LEU A 65 32.04 -13.23 -4.83
C LEU A 65 32.50 -14.70 -4.70
N PRO A 66 31.63 -15.69 -4.45
CA PRO A 66 31.98 -17.11 -4.49
C PRO A 66 32.64 -17.55 -5.78
N VAL A 67 32.14 -17.10 -6.94
CA VAL A 67 32.70 -17.40 -8.26
C VAL A 67 34.13 -16.88 -8.35
N ALA A 68 34.36 -15.60 -8.02
CA ALA A 68 35.70 -15.01 -8.05
C ALA A 68 36.66 -15.75 -7.12
N VAL A 69 36.26 -15.90 -5.84
CA VAL A 69 37.12 -16.51 -4.82
C VAL A 69 37.46 -17.96 -5.13
N LEU A 70 36.45 -18.77 -5.50
CA LEU A 70 36.66 -20.21 -5.72
C LEU A 70 37.44 -20.50 -7.00
N LEU A 71 37.14 -19.78 -8.11
CA LEU A 71 37.83 -20.02 -9.39
C LEU A 71 39.27 -19.50 -9.36
N ILE A 72 39.55 -18.36 -8.71
CA ILE A 72 40.93 -17.88 -8.51
C ILE A 72 41.70 -18.85 -7.62
N ALA A 73 41.14 -19.29 -6.49
CA ALA A 73 41.77 -20.28 -5.63
C ALA A 73 42.02 -21.62 -6.36
N ALA A 74 41.06 -22.03 -7.21
CA ALA A 74 41.22 -23.23 -8.03
C ALA A 74 42.32 -23.08 -9.10
N SER A 75 42.47 -21.88 -9.67
CA SER A 75 43.55 -21.57 -10.62
C SER A 75 44.93 -21.66 -9.99
N LEU A 76 45.05 -21.20 -8.73
CA LEU A 76 46.28 -21.25 -7.94
C LEU A 76 46.52 -22.60 -7.24
N GLY A 77 45.57 -23.54 -7.36
CA GLY A 77 45.67 -24.82 -6.66
C GLY A 77 45.41 -24.78 -5.15
N TRP A 78 44.84 -23.67 -4.63
CA TRP A 78 44.56 -23.40 -3.21
C TRP A 78 43.21 -23.88 -2.73
N CYS A 79 42.47 -24.65 -3.53
CA CYS A 79 41.19 -25.21 -3.10
C CYS A 79 41.36 -26.21 -1.94
N HIS A 80 40.67 -25.92 -0.82
CA HIS A 80 40.67 -26.77 0.35
C HIS A 80 39.30 -26.80 1.02
N ARG A 81 39.06 -27.77 1.89
CA ARG A 81 37.75 -28.00 2.55
C ARG A 81 37.23 -26.78 3.32
N ARG A 82 38.12 -26.00 3.97
CA ARG A 82 37.69 -24.82 4.73
C ARG A 82 37.11 -23.74 3.81
N LEU A 83 37.72 -23.51 2.64
CA LEU A 83 37.23 -22.55 1.65
C LEU A 83 35.83 -22.96 1.15
N LEU A 84 35.66 -24.24 0.78
CA LEU A 84 34.35 -24.73 0.35
C LEU A 84 33.28 -24.64 1.46
N ARG A 85 33.65 -24.86 2.72
CA ARG A 85 32.73 -24.65 3.85
C ARG A 85 32.31 -23.21 3.97
N GLY A 86 33.27 -22.28 3.88
CA GLY A 86 32.99 -20.83 3.93
C GLY A 86 32.04 -20.41 2.80
N ILE A 87 32.30 -20.85 1.56
CA ILE A 87 31.44 -20.57 0.40
C ILE A 87 30.05 -21.19 0.59
N ASN A 88 29.97 -22.41 1.15
CA ASN A 88 28.69 -23.06 1.39
C ASN A 88 27.86 -22.31 2.45
N ILE A 89 28.50 -21.79 3.50
CA ILE A 89 27.85 -20.94 4.51
C ILE A 89 27.37 -19.63 3.89
N TRP A 90 28.20 -19.01 3.04
CA TRP A 90 27.82 -17.82 2.28
C TRP A 90 26.54 -18.04 1.47
N TYR A 91 26.50 -19.10 0.68
CA TYR A 91 25.32 -19.44 -0.13
C TYR A 91 24.10 -19.75 0.74
N ALA A 92 24.26 -20.51 1.82
CA ALA A 92 23.17 -20.82 2.74
C ALA A 92 22.56 -19.56 3.34
N ALA A 93 23.40 -18.61 3.80
CA ALA A 93 22.94 -17.38 4.43
C ALA A 93 22.24 -16.45 3.43
N TRP A 94 22.91 -16.14 2.30
CA TRP A 94 22.36 -15.15 1.37
C TRP A 94 21.15 -15.65 0.57
N PHE A 95 21.11 -16.94 0.22
CA PHE A 95 19.92 -17.50 -0.41
C PHE A 95 18.75 -17.64 0.57
N ALA A 96 19.00 -17.95 1.86
CA ALA A 96 17.94 -17.92 2.86
C ALA A 96 17.31 -16.52 2.98
N ILE A 97 18.16 -15.47 2.97
CA ILE A 97 17.68 -14.08 2.96
C ILE A 97 16.89 -13.77 1.67
N ALA A 98 17.37 -14.22 0.49
CA ALA A 98 16.70 -13.96 -0.79
C ALA A 98 15.39 -14.74 -0.96
N PHE A 99 15.24 -15.91 -0.33
CA PHE A 99 14.01 -16.70 -0.36
C PHE A 99 12.91 -16.13 0.55
N MET A 100 13.28 -15.35 1.59
CA MET A 100 12.31 -14.77 2.53
C MET A 100 11.29 -13.84 1.82
N PRO A 101 11.71 -12.84 1.02
CA PRO A 101 10.77 -12.06 0.23
C PRO A 101 9.91 -12.92 -0.71
N SER A 102 10.48 -13.96 -1.32
CA SER A 102 9.73 -14.85 -2.23
C SER A 102 8.63 -15.63 -1.53
N ALA A 103 8.86 -16.08 -0.29
CA ALA A 103 7.84 -16.76 0.51
C ALA A 103 6.77 -15.79 1.02
N ALA A 104 7.18 -14.61 1.47
CA ALA A 104 6.27 -13.59 1.99
C ALA A 104 5.48 -12.87 0.89
N ASN A 105 5.91 -12.97 -0.38
CA ASN A 105 5.27 -12.27 -1.49
C ASN A 105 3.83 -12.71 -1.73
N THR A 106 3.53 -14.00 -1.64
CA THR A 106 2.19 -14.50 -1.92
C THR A 106 1.11 -13.85 -1.02
N PRO A 107 1.21 -13.88 0.32
CA PRO A 107 0.23 -13.20 1.17
C PRO A 107 0.29 -11.68 1.04
N TYR A 108 1.48 -11.11 0.83
CA TYR A 108 1.61 -9.67 0.59
C TYR A 108 0.91 -9.25 -0.71
N PHE A 109 1.09 -10.01 -1.79
CA PHE A 109 0.46 -9.76 -3.07
C PHE A 109 -1.06 -9.89 -3.00
N GLN A 110 -1.55 -10.89 -2.27
CA GLN A 110 -3.00 -11.08 -2.06
C GLN A 110 -3.65 -9.87 -1.42
N TYR A 111 -2.93 -9.18 -0.52
CA TYR A 111 -3.43 -8.00 0.17
C TYR A 111 -3.22 -6.70 -0.61
N PHE A 112 -2.02 -6.48 -1.17
CA PHE A 112 -1.63 -5.20 -1.81
C PHE A 112 -1.66 -5.21 -3.34
N PHE A 113 -1.86 -6.36 -3.98
CA PHE A 113 -1.77 -6.55 -5.44
C PHE A 113 -0.43 -6.05 -6.03
N LYS A 114 0.63 -6.12 -5.27
CA LYS A 114 2.00 -5.67 -5.58
C LYS A 114 3.01 -6.63 -5.00
N ASN A 115 4.14 -6.76 -5.68
CA ASN A 115 5.29 -7.45 -5.10
C ASN A 115 5.86 -6.66 -3.93
N ILE A 116 6.41 -7.39 -2.94
CA ILE A 116 7.14 -6.81 -1.81
C ILE A 116 8.13 -5.77 -2.31
N ASN A 117 8.09 -4.58 -1.72
CA ASN A 117 8.93 -3.43 -2.02
C ASN A 117 9.45 -2.78 -0.73
N SER A 118 10.18 -1.69 -0.85
CA SER A 118 10.79 -0.97 0.27
C SER A 118 9.83 -0.46 1.34
N SER A 119 8.53 -0.33 1.05
CA SER A 119 7.53 0.08 2.05
C SER A 119 7.50 -0.85 3.27
N ILE A 120 7.86 -2.13 3.09
CA ILE A 120 7.94 -3.11 4.18
C ILE A 120 8.92 -2.70 5.28
N PHE A 121 9.95 -1.91 4.97
CA PHE A 121 10.91 -1.44 5.98
C PHE A 121 10.29 -0.49 7.00
N GLY A 122 9.19 0.18 6.66
CA GLY A 122 8.39 0.95 7.60
C GLY A 122 7.82 0.09 8.74
N TRP A 123 7.58 -1.20 8.49
CA TRP A 123 7.04 -2.14 9.48
C TRP A 123 8.06 -2.55 10.53
N PHE A 124 9.37 -2.46 10.24
CA PHE A 124 10.41 -2.74 11.22
C PHE A 124 10.45 -1.72 12.39
N GLY A 125 9.82 -0.55 12.23
CA GLY A 125 9.58 0.37 13.34
C GLY A 125 8.57 -0.15 14.37
N TYR A 126 7.79 -1.17 14.02
CA TYR A 126 6.71 -1.75 14.83
C TYR A 126 6.82 -3.28 14.92
N VAL A 127 8.00 -3.75 15.33
CA VAL A 127 8.35 -5.18 15.32
C VAL A 127 7.33 -6.04 16.09
N ALA A 128 6.86 -5.57 17.25
CA ALA A 128 5.88 -6.32 18.05
C ALA A 128 4.55 -6.48 17.31
N THR A 129 4.01 -5.41 16.70
CA THR A 129 2.77 -5.44 15.93
C THR A 129 2.91 -6.31 14.69
N THR A 130 4.01 -6.14 13.94
CA THR A 130 4.26 -6.91 12.71
C THR A 130 4.44 -8.40 13.00
N SER A 131 5.23 -8.75 14.01
CA SER A 131 5.41 -10.16 14.41
C SER A 131 4.12 -10.75 14.96
N GLY A 132 3.34 -9.97 15.73
CA GLY A 132 2.02 -10.36 16.18
C GLY A 132 1.08 -10.69 15.02
N MET A 133 0.99 -9.83 14.02
CA MET A 133 0.20 -10.06 12.81
C MET A 133 0.62 -11.36 12.09
N LEU A 134 1.92 -11.55 11.87
CA LEU A 134 2.44 -12.74 11.17
C LEU A 134 2.12 -14.05 11.91
N LEU A 135 2.11 -14.04 13.25
CA LEU A 135 1.86 -15.23 14.06
C LEU A 135 0.37 -15.49 14.32
N GLN A 136 -0.45 -14.44 14.36
CA GLN A 136 -1.88 -14.53 14.65
C GLN A 136 -2.72 -14.85 13.40
N GLU A 137 -2.24 -14.46 12.20
CA GLU A 137 -2.93 -14.78 10.95
C GLU A 137 -2.57 -16.20 10.46
N SER A 138 -3.50 -17.12 10.64
CA SER A 138 -3.28 -18.55 10.32
C SER A 138 -3.04 -18.83 8.84
N SER A 139 -3.54 -17.99 7.95
CA SER A 139 -3.33 -18.12 6.50
C SER A 139 -1.85 -17.94 6.11
N TYR A 140 -1.05 -17.24 6.93
CA TYR A 140 0.38 -17.03 6.68
C TYR A 140 1.25 -18.23 7.07
N TRP A 141 0.76 -19.11 7.95
CA TRP A 141 1.56 -20.23 8.47
C TRP A 141 1.98 -21.22 7.37
N LEU A 142 1.15 -21.40 6.36
CA LEU A 142 1.51 -22.20 5.20
C LEU A 142 2.77 -21.65 4.51
N TYR A 143 2.85 -20.36 4.28
CA TYR A 143 3.97 -19.72 3.58
C TYR A 143 5.23 -19.71 4.46
N ILE A 144 5.08 -19.54 5.77
CA ILE A 144 6.17 -19.70 6.75
C ILE A 144 6.71 -21.13 6.72
N ALA A 145 5.83 -22.12 6.74
CA ALA A 145 6.24 -23.53 6.66
C ALA A 145 6.93 -23.86 5.33
N LEU A 146 6.42 -23.35 4.21
CA LEU A 146 7.04 -23.50 2.88
C LEU A 146 8.41 -22.82 2.81
N TYR A 147 8.57 -21.65 3.43
CA TYR A 147 9.88 -20.99 3.53
C TYR A 147 10.90 -21.91 4.22
N PHE A 148 10.58 -22.47 5.39
CA PHE A 148 11.49 -23.36 6.11
C PHE A 148 11.72 -24.67 5.38
N ALA A 149 10.68 -25.22 4.74
CA ALA A 149 10.79 -26.47 3.98
C ALA A 149 11.71 -26.30 2.74
N PHE A 150 11.49 -25.27 1.93
CA PHE A 150 12.30 -25.06 0.71
C PHE A 150 13.70 -24.58 1.04
N THR A 151 13.86 -23.68 2.01
CA THR A 151 15.18 -23.21 2.47
C THR A 151 15.96 -24.34 3.13
N GLY A 152 15.32 -25.16 3.98
CA GLY A 152 15.93 -26.32 4.61
C GLY A 152 16.36 -27.37 3.58
N SER A 153 15.51 -27.64 2.59
CA SER A 153 15.82 -28.53 1.46
C SER A 153 17.00 -28.01 0.62
N PHE A 154 17.02 -26.71 0.37
CA PHE A 154 18.14 -26.05 -0.33
C PHE A 154 19.45 -26.21 0.46
N ILE A 155 19.44 -25.90 1.76
CA ILE A 155 20.63 -26.03 2.63
C ILE A 155 21.08 -27.49 2.71
N TYR A 156 20.17 -28.44 2.81
CA TYR A 156 20.48 -29.85 2.78
C TYR A 156 21.17 -30.27 1.47
N ALA A 157 20.58 -29.86 0.34
CA ALA A 157 21.15 -30.12 -0.99
C ALA A 157 22.53 -29.44 -1.15
N LEU A 158 22.71 -28.20 -0.65
CA LEU A 158 24.01 -27.53 -0.62
C LEU A 158 25.07 -28.33 0.13
N VAL A 159 24.72 -28.86 1.30
CA VAL A 159 25.65 -29.69 2.09
C VAL A 159 25.99 -30.98 1.36
N ARG A 160 25.00 -31.62 0.70
CA ARG A 160 25.23 -32.83 -0.11
C ARG A 160 26.14 -32.54 -1.33
N LEU A 161 25.86 -31.46 -2.05
CA LEU A 161 26.68 -31.00 -3.17
C LEU A 161 28.11 -30.71 -2.70
N ARG A 162 28.29 -29.97 -1.64
CA ARG A 162 29.61 -29.69 -1.06
C ARG A 162 30.38 -30.98 -0.75
N ARG A 163 29.75 -31.93 -0.04
CA ARG A 163 30.37 -33.21 0.30
C ARG A 163 30.77 -34.01 -0.95
N TYR A 164 29.93 -34.05 -1.96
CA TYR A 164 30.20 -34.68 -3.24
C TYR A 164 31.45 -34.05 -3.90
N PHE A 165 31.48 -32.73 -4.03
CA PHE A 165 32.60 -32.03 -4.64
C PHE A 165 33.85 -32.02 -3.76
N GLU A 166 33.75 -32.03 -2.40
CA GLU A 166 34.92 -32.20 -1.52
C GLU A 166 35.68 -33.48 -1.80
N GLY A 167 34.99 -34.61 -1.99
CA GLY A 167 35.58 -35.88 -2.34
C GLY A 167 36.45 -35.82 -3.63
N LEU A 168 36.04 -34.98 -4.54
CA LEU A 168 36.74 -34.77 -5.82
C LEU A 168 38.00 -33.89 -5.70
N PHE A 169 38.17 -33.10 -4.62
CA PHE A 169 39.37 -32.31 -4.33
C PHE A 169 40.49 -33.13 -3.67
N LEU A 170 40.23 -34.38 -3.27
CA LEU A 170 41.25 -35.34 -2.78
C LEU A 170 42.11 -35.94 -3.89
N LEU A 171 41.77 -35.70 -5.15
CA LEU A 171 42.57 -36.14 -6.30
C LEU A 171 43.95 -35.45 -6.32
N PRO A 172 44.99 -36.05 -6.98
CA PRO A 172 46.33 -35.48 -7.09
C PRO A 172 46.28 -34.01 -7.57
N LYS A 173 47.23 -33.20 -7.11
CA LYS A 173 47.33 -31.82 -7.57
C LYS A 173 47.59 -31.82 -9.07
N ASP A 174 46.88 -30.94 -9.80
CA ASP A 174 47.16 -30.70 -11.21
C ASP A 174 48.58 -30.14 -11.39
N ASN A 175 49.29 -30.57 -12.43
CA ASN A 175 50.58 -29.97 -12.77
C ASN A 175 50.42 -28.47 -13.05
N MET A 176 51.30 -27.67 -12.43
CA MET A 176 51.29 -26.20 -12.51
C MET A 176 52.08 -25.69 -13.72
N HIS A 177 51.77 -26.19 -14.93
CA HIS A 177 52.32 -25.60 -16.15
C HIS A 177 51.77 -24.17 -16.34
N LEU A 178 52.64 -23.22 -16.63
CA LEU A 178 52.29 -21.78 -16.74
C LEU A 178 51.16 -21.55 -17.74
N VAL A 179 51.16 -22.24 -18.88
CA VAL A 179 50.10 -22.16 -19.90
C VAL A 179 48.74 -22.63 -19.36
N LEU A 180 48.71 -23.70 -18.56
CA LEU A 180 47.46 -24.21 -17.99
C LEU A 180 46.92 -23.29 -16.87
N VAL A 181 47.79 -22.66 -16.12
CA VAL A 181 47.43 -21.64 -15.10
C VAL A 181 46.86 -20.42 -15.81
N GLY A 182 47.52 -19.92 -16.86
CA GLY A 182 47.01 -18.82 -17.67
C GLY A 182 45.62 -19.09 -18.26
N ALA A 183 45.42 -20.31 -18.82
CA ALA A 183 44.10 -20.70 -19.33
C ALA A 183 42.99 -20.72 -18.24
N ARG A 184 43.30 -21.20 -17.01
CA ARG A 184 42.36 -21.18 -15.88
C ARG A 184 42.01 -19.76 -15.49
N PHE A 185 42.97 -18.82 -15.41
CA PHE A 185 42.71 -17.42 -15.14
C PHE A 185 41.84 -16.78 -16.22
N LEU A 186 42.08 -17.06 -17.49
CA LEU A 186 41.26 -16.57 -18.59
C LEU A 186 39.80 -17.06 -18.46
N ILE A 187 39.62 -18.37 -18.24
CA ILE A 187 38.28 -18.93 -18.02
C ILE A 187 37.62 -18.31 -16.78
N SER A 188 38.38 -18.11 -15.69
CA SER A 188 37.87 -17.46 -14.48
C SER A 188 37.40 -16.01 -14.75
N ALA A 189 38.18 -15.25 -15.52
CA ALA A 189 37.82 -13.88 -15.92
C ALA A 189 36.54 -13.85 -16.77
N VAL A 190 36.42 -14.79 -17.73
CA VAL A 190 35.19 -14.93 -18.53
C VAL A 190 33.99 -15.28 -17.66
N MET A 191 34.14 -16.20 -16.69
CA MET A 191 33.05 -16.59 -15.79
C MET A 191 32.63 -15.47 -14.82
N ILE A 192 33.59 -14.72 -14.29
CA ILE A 192 33.31 -13.53 -13.47
C ILE A 192 32.61 -12.48 -14.34
N GLY A 193 33.08 -12.24 -15.56
CA GLY A 193 32.44 -11.36 -16.54
C GLY A 193 31.02 -11.79 -16.88
N ALA A 194 30.77 -13.08 -17.06
CA ALA A 194 29.45 -13.65 -17.30
C ALA A 194 28.50 -13.42 -16.08
N CYS A 195 29.04 -13.58 -14.87
CA CYS A 195 28.28 -13.31 -13.64
C CYS A 195 27.94 -11.82 -13.50
N LEU A 196 28.88 -10.92 -13.78
CA LEU A 196 28.63 -9.47 -13.80
C LEU A 196 27.63 -9.08 -14.89
N PHE A 197 27.71 -9.72 -16.06
CA PHE A 197 26.71 -9.56 -17.11
C PHE A 197 25.33 -10.09 -16.67
N GLY A 198 25.29 -11.21 -15.93
CA GLY A 198 24.07 -11.74 -15.32
C GLY A 198 23.43 -10.77 -14.32
N ILE A 199 24.25 -10.06 -13.52
CA ILE A 199 23.78 -8.97 -12.65
C ILE A 199 23.16 -7.83 -13.47
N ARG A 200 23.81 -7.42 -14.56
CA ARG A 200 23.27 -6.41 -15.48
C ARG A 200 21.94 -6.84 -16.10
N GLY A 201 21.77 -8.13 -16.36
CA GLY A 201 20.56 -8.78 -16.82
C GLY A 201 20.21 -8.59 -18.30
N ARG A 202 20.83 -7.65 -19.04
CA ARG A 202 20.52 -7.37 -20.46
C ARG A 202 21.65 -6.66 -21.18
N MET A 203 21.62 -6.72 -22.54
CA MET A 203 22.60 -6.04 -23.41
C MET A 203 22.32 -4.55 -23.65
N GLY A 204 21.13 -4.03 -23.30
CA GLY A 204 20.76 -2.63 -23.55
C GLY A 204 21.60 -1.63 -22.77
N TYR A 205 21.44 -0.33 -23.07
CA TYR A 205 22.17 0.76 -22.41
C TYR A 205 22.01 0.77 -20.88
N ASN A 206 20.78 0.56 -20.39
CA ASN A 206 20.49 0.48 -18.96
C ASN A 206 20.45 -0.97 -18.45
N PRO A 207 20.76 -1.24 -17.15
CA PRO A 207 20.54 -2.53 -16.53
C PRO A 207 19.06 -2.94 -16.59
N ILE A 208 18.80 -4.21 -16.28
CA ILE A 208 17.42 -4.72 -16.19
C ILE A 208 16.60 -3.94 -15.15
N LYS A 209 15.36 -3.61 -15.49
CA LYS A 209 14.38 -3.00 -14.61
C LYS A 209 13.10 -3.84 -14.58
N VAL A 210 12.26 -3.64 -13.58
CA VAL A 210 10.97 -4.35 -13.41
C VAL A 210 10.09 -4.30 -14.67
N SER A 211 10.17 -3.22 -15.46
CA SER A 211 9.44 -3.09 -16.73
C SER A 211 9.75 -4.18 -17.77
N GLN A 212 10.87 -4.88 -17.64
CA GLN A 212 11.22 -5.99 -18.53
C GLN A 212 10.41 -7.28 -18.27
N ALA A 213 9.72 -7.34 -17.14
CA ALA A 213 8.77 -8.42 -16.85
C ALA A 213 7.46 -8.26 -17.63
N TYR A 214 7.09 -7.04 -18.00
CA TYR A 214 5.82 -6.72 -18.67
C TYR A 214 5.82 -7.21 -20.11
N TYR A 215 4.94 -8.17 -20.42
CA TYR A 215 4.84 -8.80 -21.75
C TYR A 215 3.39 -8.97 -22.23
N CYS A 216 2.39 -8.72 -21.37
CA CYS A 216 0.95 -8.83 -21.68
C CYS A 216 0.15 -7.75 -20.93
N GLU A 217 -1.16 -7.74 -21.13
CA GLU A 217 -2.09 -6.81 -20.46
C GLU A 217 -2.50 -7.32 -19.05
N ASP A 218 -2.17 -8.55 -18.69
CA ASP A 218 -2.46 -9.12 -17.38
C ASP A 218 -1.43 -8.67 -16.33
N SER A 219 -1.87 -7.82 -15.41
CA SER A 219 -1.00 -7.27 -14.37
C SER A 219 -0.46 -8.33 -13.41
N PHE A 220 -1.25 -9.35 -13.06
CA PHE A 220 -0.78 -10.41 -12.19
C PHE A 220 0.35 -11.22 -12.84
N LEU A 221 0.18 -11.61 -14.10
CA LEU A 221 1.20 -12.37 -14.83
C LEU A 221 2.49 -11.57 -15.04
N ASN A 222 2.38 -10.27 -15.29
CA ASN A 222 3.55 -9.38 -15.36
C ASN A 222 4.29 -9.31 -14.02
N GLN A 223 3.57 -9.15 -12.91
CA GLN A 223 4.12 -9.11 -11.56
C GLN A 223 4.74 -10.46 -11.14
N LEU A 224 4.10 -11.58 -11.48
CA LEU A 224 4.62 -12.93 -11.25
C LEU A 224 5.97 -13.16 -11.95
N GLY A 225 6.21 -12.48 -13.07
CA GLY A 225 7.48 -12.48 -13.79
C GLY A 225 8.62 -11.74 -13.09
N ILE A 226 8.38 -11.05 -11.99
CA ILE A 226 9.40 -10.33 -11.24
C ILE A 226 9.83 -11.17 -10.03
N ASN A 227 11.14 -11.24 -9.76
CA ASN A 227 11.61 -11.85 -8.53
C ASN A 227 11.38 -10.89 -7.35
N PRO A 228 10.70 -11.32 -6.25
CA PRO A 228 10.39 -10.45 -5.12
C PRO A 228 11.61 -9.85 -4.41
N ALA A 229 12.71 -10.61 -4.29
CA ALA A 229 13.95 -10.09 -3.73
C ALA A 229 14.59 -9.02 -4.64
N PHE A 230 14.48 -9.16 -5.97
CA PHE A 230 14.90 -8.14 -6.92
C PHE A 230 14.07 -6.87 -6.76
N ASN A 231 12.74 -7.01 -6.67
CA ASN A 231 11.84 -5.87 -6.49
C ASN A 231 12.13 -5.12 -5.18
N LEU A 232 12.32 -5.86 -4.08
CA LEU A 232 12.68 -5.27 -2.79
C LEU A 232 14.04 -4.57 -2.84
N LEU A 233 15.06 -5.20 -3.44
CA LEU A 233 16.40 -4.61 -3.56
C LEU A 233 16.37 -3.32 -4.38
N THR A 234 15.73 -3.35 -5.54
CA THR A 234 15.71 -2.20 -6.46
C THR A 234 14.88 -1.05 -5.89
N SER A 235 13.72 -1.32 -5.29
CA SER A 235 12.92 -0.27 -4.65
C SER A 235 13.66 0.36 -3.45
N ALA A 236 14.36 -0.44 -2.64
CA ALA A 236 15.17 0.08 -1.54
C ALA A 236 16.34 0.96 -2.03
N LEU A 237 17.03 0.53 -3.10
CA LEU A 237 18.11 1.32 -3.70
C LEU A 237 17.57 2.62 -4.34
N ASP A 238 16.40 2.56 -4.93
CA ASP A 238 15.75 3.73 -5.52
C ASP A 238 15.35 4.74 -4.42
N ASP A 239 14.83 4.28 -3.29
CA ASP A 239 14.53 5.15 -2.15
C ASP A 239 15.77 5.82 -1.54
N MET A 240 16.91 5.13 -1.55
CA MET A 240 18.18 5.68 -1.06
C MET A 240 18.77 6.76 -1.99
N ARG A 241 18.37 6.81 -3.25
CA ARG A 241 18.83 7.82 -4.19
C ARG A 241 18.18 9.16 -3.88
N LYS A 242 19.00 10.20 -3.69
CA LYS A 242 18.51 11.57 -3.43
C LYS A 242 17.56 12.07 -4.53
N GLU A 243 17.80 11.67 -5.76
CA GLU A 243 17.02 12.03 -6.95
C GLU A 243 15.60 11.44 -6.93
N ASN A 244 15.41 10.26 -6.33
CA ASN A 244 14.10 9.59 -6.26
C ASN A 244 13.30 9.96 -5.00
N LYS A 245 13.90 10.69 -4.05
CA LYS A 245 13.17 11.23 -2.89
C LYS A 245 12.23 12.37 -3.25
N GLU A 246 12.40 12.96 -4.41
CA GLU A 246 11.59 14.04 -4.95
C GLU A 246 10.93 13.60 -6.24
N LEU A 247 9.61 13.78 -6.30
CA LEU A 247 8.85 13.47 -7.49
C LEU A 247 8.98 14.63 -8.49
N HIS A 248 9.56 14.38 -9.66
CA HIS A 248 9.68 15.35 -10.74
C HIS A 248 8.75 14.96 -11.91
N LEU A 249 7.50 15.36 -11.83
CA LEU A 249 6.49 15.08 -12.87
C LEU A 249 6.41 16.20 -13.89
N MET A 250 6.56 17.45 -13.43
CA MET A 250 6.50 18.66 -14.22
C MET A 250 7.11 19.85 -13.45
N PRO A 251 7.38 21.00 -14.10
CA PRO A 251 7.87 22.19 -13.40
C PRO A 251 6.91 22.66 -12.30
N TYR A 252 7.43 23.01 -11.14
CA TYR A 252 6.64 23.46 -10.00
C TYR A 252 5.73 24.65 -10.31
N ALA A 253 6.25 25.65 -11.05
CA ALA A 253 5.46 26.85 -11.41
C ALA A 253 4.22 26.49 -12.24
N GLU A 254 4.36 25.58 -13.18
CA GLU A 254 3.27 25.06 -13.99
C GLU A 254 2.29 24.25 -13.14
N ALA A 255 2.81 23.35 -12.31
CA ALA A 255 1.99 22.53 -11.40
C ALA A 255 1.12 23.38 -10.46
N ILE A 256 1.73 24.40 -9.84
CA ILE A 256 1.04 25.34 -8.95
C ILE A 256 -0.05 26.10 -9.71
N THR A 257 0.26 26.61 -10.89
CA THR A 257 -0.71 27.36 -11.72
C THR A 257 -1.91 26.48 -12.07
N ASN A 258 -1.66 25.29 -12.59
CA ASN A 258 -2.70 24.35 -12.99
C ASN A 258 -3.56 23.90 -11.80
N THR A 259 -2.92 23.52 -10.68
CA THR A 259 -3.64 23.08 -9.47
C THR A 259 -4.55 24.19 -8.94
N ARG A 260 -4.07 25.44 -8.87
CA ARG A 260 -4.88 26.59 -8.44
C ARG A 260 -6.05 26.83 -9.39
N GLN A 261 -5.83 26.72 -10.71
CA GLN A 261 -6.89 26.84 -11.70
C GLN A 261 -7.98 25.77 -11.52
N TRP A 262 -7.60 24.50 -11.34
CA TRP A 262 -8.54 23.40 -11.09
C TRP A 262 -9.35 23.59 -9.80
N LEU A 263 -8.74 24.18 -8.77
CA LEU A 263 -9.39 24.49 -7.49
C LEU A 263 -10.15 25.82 -7.48
N GLY A 264 -10.16 26.57 -8.59
CA GLY A 264 -10.82 27.87 -8.67
C GLY A 264 -10.14 28.95 -7.80
N ILE A 265 -8.85 28.79 -7.47
CA ILE A 265 -8.13 29.72 -6.60
C ILE A 265 -7.60 30.89 -7.44
N THR A 266 -8.15 32.05 -7.21
CA THR A 266 -7.75 33.32 -7.85
C THR A 266 -6.81 34.13 -6.94
N GLY A 267 -6.14 35.15 -7.50
CA GLY A 267 -5.28 36.05 -6.75
C GLY A 267 -3.82 35.62 -6.68
N LYS A 268 -3.01 36.41 -5.94
CA LYS A 268 -1.56 36.15 -5.82
C LYS A 268 -1.29 34.86 -5.03
N VAL A 269 -0.18 34.20 -5.36
CA VAL A 269 0.31 33.04 -4.62
C VAL A 269 0.82 33.50 -3.26
N ASP A 270 0.30 32.92 -2.17
CA ASP A 270 0.80 33.16 -0.82
C ASP A 270 2.13 32.39 -0.64
N SER A 271 3.15 33.07 -0.11
CA SER A 271 4.47 32.48 0.11
C SER A 271 4.49 31.42 1.20
N THR A 272 3.50 31.43 2.10
CA THR A 272 3.39 30.49 3.21
C THR A 272 2.69 29.19 2.81
N ASN A 273 1.67 29.28 1.95
CA ASN A 273 1.01 28.13 1.35
C ASN A 273 0.37 28.49 0.01
N ILE A 274 0.78 27.80 -1.05
CA ILE A 274 0.31 28.07 -2.43
C ILE A 274 -1.19 27.88 -2.63
N LEU A 275 -1.87 27.12 -1.77
CA LEU A 275 -3.32 26.84 -1.84
C LEU A 275 -4.13 27.65 -0.83
N LYS A 276 -3.49 28.55 -0.07
CA LYS A 276 -4.17 29.35 0.95
C LYS A 276 -5.26 30.21 0.35
N ARG A 277 -6.45 30.10 0.93
CA ARG A 277 -7.65 30.88 0.59
C ARG A 277 -8.61 30.97 1.76
N GLU A 278 -9.42 32.04 1.76
CA GLU A 278 -10.55 32.16 2.67
C GLU A 278 -11.80 31.56 2.02
N VAL A 279 -12.48 30.70 2.76
CA VAL A 279 -13.80 30.16 2.38
C VAL A 279 -14.85 30.87 3.23
N VAL A 280 -15.71 31.63 2.55
CA VAL A 280 -16.82 32.36 3.18
C VAL A 280 -18.12 31.70 2.77
N ASN A 281 -18.85 31.19 3.74
CA ASN A 281 -20.19 30.66 3.58
C ASN A 281 -21.21 31.68 4.16
N ASP A 282 -22.44 31.67 3.67
CA ASP A 282 -23.44 32.64 4.10
C ASP A 282 -23.85 32.38 5.55
N SER A 283 -23.44 33.26 6.46
CA SER A 283 -23.43 33.03 7.90
C SER A 283 -24.80 33.21 8.60
N LEU A 284 -25.88 33.47 7.85
CA LEU A 284 -27.19 33.79 8.45
C LEU A 284 -27.86 32.57 9.12
N MET A 285 -27.56 31.35 8.68
CA MET A 285 -28.17 30.12 9.21
C MET A 285 -27.49 29.53 10.45
N MET A 286 -26.20 29.74 10.65
CA MET A 286 -25.39 29.05 11.69
C MET A 286 -25.34 29.73 13.06
N LYS A 287 -25.93 30.91 13.24
CA LYS A 287 -25.84 31.66 14.53
C LYS A 287 -26.47 30.97 15.74
N LYS A 288 -27.15 29.84 15.59
CA LYS A 288 -27.90 29.21 16.70
C LYS A 288 -27.59 27.75 17.03
N ASN A 289 -27.03 26.94 16.11
CA ASN A 289 -26.76 25.52 16.41
C ASN A 289 -25.44 25.07 15.76
N HIS A 290 -24.41 24.89 16.58
CA HIS A 290 -23.21 24.19 16.18
C HIS A 290 -23.47 22.67 16.25
N PRO A 291 -23.73 21.94 15.14
CA PRO A 291 -23.94 20.50 15.19
C PRO A 291 -22.63 19.81 15.60
N ASN A 292 -22.75 18.79 16.43
CA ASN A 292 -21.62 17.90 16.67
C ASN A 292 -21.25 17.17 15.38
N VAL A 293 -20.04 16.62 15.35
CA VAL A 293 -19.53 15.85 14.20
C VAL A 293 -19.02 14.50 14.69
N VAL A 294 -19.47 13.42 14.06
CA VAL A 294 -18.92 12.08 14.24
C VAL A 294 -18.41 11.58 12.89
N VAL A 295 -17.11 11.32 12.80
CA VAL A 295 -16.46 10.77 11.60
C VAL A 295 -16.09 9.31 11.88
N ILE A 296 -16.62 8.38 11.11
CA ILE A 296 -16.25 6.95 11.17
C ILE A 296 -15.42 6.63 9.94
N LEU A 297 -14.16 6.27 10.17
CA LEU A 297 -13.23 5.79 9.14
C LEU A 297 -13.20 4.27 9.21
N MET A 298 -13.82 3.63 8.22
CA MET A 298 -13.93 2.18 8.15
C MET A 298 -12.67 1.57 7.51
N GLU A 299 -12.03 0.66 8.20
CA GLU A 299 -10.87 -0.07 7.69
C GLU A 299 -11.22 -0.85 6.42
N SER A 300 -10.48 -0.58 5.33
CA SER A 300 -10.49 -1.36 4.08
C SER A 300 -11.88 -1.64 3.46
N MET A 301 -12.85 -0.75 3.64
CA MET A 301 -14.22 -0.94 3.18
C MET A 301 -14.40 -0.47 1.73
N SER A 302 -14.13 -1.36 0.76
CA SER A 302 -14.39 -1.09 -0.68
C SER A 302 -15.88 -0.89 -0.95
N ALA A 303 -16.22 0.00 -1.87
CA ALA A 303 -17.59 0.14 -2.38
C ALA A 303 -18.13 -1.19 -2.94
N ASN A 304 -17.28 -1.99 -3.60
CA ASN A 304 -17.65 -3.31 -4.14
C ASN A 304 -18.07 -4.34 -3.07
N LEU A 305 -17.92 -4.06 -1.78
CA LEU A 305 -18.43 -4.92 -0.71
C LEU A 305 -19.90 -4.63 -0.36
N LEU A 306 -20.43 -3.47 -0.78
CA LEU A 306 -21.80 -3.06 -0.49
C LEU A 306 -22.78 -3.61 -1.56
N GLY A 307 -23.95 -4.03 -1.11
CA GLY A 307 -25.05 -4.45 -2.00
C GLY A 307 -25.48 -3.34 -2.95
N THR A 308 -25.47 -2.10 -2.48
CA THR A 308 -25.76 -0.90 -3.30
C THR A 308 -24.86 -0.76 -4.52
N PHE A 309 -23.62 -1.23 -4.46
CA PHE A 309 -22.67 -1.21 -5.58
C PHE A 309 -22.58 -2.56 -6.32
N GLY A 310 -23.58 -3.43 -6.15
CA GLY A 310 -23.73 -4.66 -6.92
C GLY A 310 -23.20 -5.93 -6.27
N ASN A 311 -22.77 -5.90 -5.01
CA ASN A 311 -22.42 -7.12 -4.30
C ASN A 311 -23.68 -8.00 -4.11
N GLN A 312 -23.61 -9.26 -4.51
CA GLN A 312 -24.73 -10.18 -4.41
C GLN A 312 -24.89 -10.82 -3.02
N GLN A 313 -23.88 -10.69 -2.16
CA GLN A 313 -23.92 -11.16 -0.79
C GLN A 313 -24.40 -10.03 0.14
N PRO A 314 -25.29 -10.30 1.11
CA PRO A 314 -25.80 -9.27 2.00
C PRO A 314 -24.82 -8.96 3.14
N LEU A 315 -23.64 -8.42 2.77
CA LEU A 315 -22.55 -8.18 3.73
C LEU A 315 -22.77 -6.93 4.57
N THR A 316 -23.44 -5.90 4.01
CA THR A 316 -23.47 -4.54 4.55
C THR A 316 -24.89 -3.96 4.66
N PRO A 317 -25.85 -4.65 5.29
CA PRO A 317 -27.23 -4.20 5.34
C PRO A 317 -27.40 -2.83 6.05
N THR A 318 -26.54 -2.48 7.01
CA THR A 318 -26.57 -1.17 7.68
C THR A 318 -26.13 -0.07 6.71
N LEU A 319 -24.96 -0.22 6.08
CA LEU A 319 -24.44 0.77 5.14
C LEU A 319 -25.34 0.91 3.92
N ASP A 320 -25.88 -0.19 3.39
CA ASP A 320 -26.83 -0.17 2.28
C ASP A 320 -28.10 0.62 2.65
N SER A 321 -28.64 0.39 3.83
CA SER A 321 -29.79 1.16 4.33
C SER A 321 -29.46 2.65 4.48
N LEU A 322 -28.32 2.98 5.09
CA LEU A 322 -27.90 4.37 5.27
C LEU A 322 -27.67 5.07 3.93
N TYR A 323 -27.10 4.37 2.95
CA TYR A 323 -26.86 4.90 1.61
C TYR A 323 -28.15 5.45 0.97
N HIS A 324 -29.25 4.75 1.11
CA HIS A 324 -30.54 5.15 0.54
C HIS A 324 -31.27 6.26 1.30
N HIS A 325 -30.88 6.54 2.55
CA HIS A 325 -31.54 7.51 3.42
C HIS A 325 -30.66 8.70 3.82
N SER A 326 -29.58 8.94 3.11
CA SER A 326 -28.55 9.94 3.44
C SER A 326 -28.12 10.73 2.22
N LEU A 327 -27.21 11.67 2.39
CA LEU A 327 -26.36 12.17 1.32
C LEU A 327 -25.29 11.11 1.06
N ALA A 328 -25.40 10.41 -0.04
CA ALA A 328 -24.52 9.29 -0.40
C ALA A 328 -23.88 9.51 -1.77
N PHE A 329 -22.63 9.07 -1.90
CA PHE A 329 -21.80 9.35 -3.07
C PHE A 329 -21.57 8.09 -3.89
N THR A 330 -21.90 8.14 -5.19
CA THR A 330 -21.80 6.98 -6.08
C THR A 330 -20.38 6.76 -6.58
N HIS A 331 -19.64 7.84 -6.83
CA HIS A 331 -18.29 7.80 -7.40
C HIS A 331 -17.31 8.54 -6.47
N PHE A 332 -17.01 7.91 -5.33
CA PHE A 332 -16.13 8.47 -4.33
C PHE A 332 -14.87 7.63 -4.16
N TYR A 333 -13.70 8.31 -4.11
CA TYR A 333 -12.41 7.64 -4.17
C TYR A 333 -11.50 8.01 -3.01
N SER A 334 -10.80 7.00 -2.46
CA SER A 334 -9.73 7.23 -1.49
C SER A 334 -8.51 7.85 -2.15
N ALA A 335 -7.75 8.65 -1.39
CA ALA A 335 -6.54 9.31 -1.88
C ALA A 335 -5.37 8.33 -2.07
N GLY A 336 -5.40 7.19 -1.39
CA GLY A 336 -4.37 6.17 -1.43
C GLY A 336 -4.88 4.81 -0.98
N ILE A 337 -3.97 3.89 -0.73
CA ILE A 337 -4.25 2.48 -0.40
C ILE A 337 -3.82 2.10 1.03
N HIS A 338 -3.52 3.08 1.87
CA HIS A 338 -3.12 2.90 3.27
C HIS A 338 -3.94 3.79 4.18
N THR A 339 -4.16 3.36 5.41
CA THR A 339 -4.93 4.08 6.45
C THR A 339 -4.40 5.49 6.68
N ASN A 340 -3.06 5.67 6.74
CA ASN A 340 -2.47 6.99 6.90
C ASN A 340 -2.77 7.95 5.74
N HIS A 341 -2.91 7.44 4.50
CA HIS A 341 -3.33 8.22 3.33
C HIS A 341 -4.78 8.68 3.44
N GLY A 342 -5.67 7.76 3.82
CA GLY A 342 -7.09 8.06 4.02
C GLY A 342 -7.31 9.09 5.12
N MET A 343 -6.60 8.95 6.25
CA MET A 343 -6.69 9.91 7.36
C MET A 343 -6.18 11.30 6.99
N THR A 344 -5.02 11.41 6.34
CA THR A 344 -4.48 12.72 5.94
C THR A 344 -5.36 13.39 4.89
N ALA A 345 -5.92 12.62 3.96
CA ALA A 345 -6.80 13.17 2.93
C ALA A 345 -8.16 13.61 3.51
N THR A 346 -8.77 12.78 4.33
CA THR A 346 -10.09 13.09 4.92
C THR A 346 -10.04 14.23 5.91
N LEU A 347 -9.13 14.15 6.87
CA LEU A 347 -9.10 15.04 8.03
C LEU A 347 -8.35 16.34 7.77
N TYR A 348 -7.40 16.34 6.80
CA TYR A 348 -6.55 17.49 6.50
C TYR A 348 -6.59 17.90 5.04
N SER A 349 -7.43 17.27 4.21
CA SER A 349 -7.64 17.62 2.80
C SER A 349 -6.34 17.62 1.97
N PHE A 350 -5.40 16.74 2.33
CA PHE A 350 -4.09 16.63 1.69
C PHE A 350 -3.92 15.25 1.04
N PRO A 351 -3.57 15.18 -0.27
CA PRO A 351 -3.53 13.92 -1.02
C PRO A 351 -2.38 13.02 -0.57
N ALA A 352 -2.47 11.74 -0.90
CA ALA A 352 -1.37 10.80 -0.73
C ALA A 352 -0.24 11.07 -1.74
N LEU A 353 0.99 10.94 -1.28
CA LEU A 353 2.21 11.02 -2.09
C LEU A 353 2.85 9.63 -2.20
N MET A 354 2.25 8.78 -3.01
CA MET A 354 2.62 7.36 -3.18
C MET A 354 2.72 6.65 -1.82
N PHE A 355 3.79 5.92 -1.52
CA PHE A 355 3.97 5.17 -0.27
C PHE A 355 4.29 6.02 0.97
N ARG A 356 4.47 7.35 0.80
CA ARG A 356 4.95 8.22 1.88
C ARG A 356 3.91 8.41 2.99
N ASN A 357 4.28 8.08 4.23
CA ASN A 357 3.46 8.40 5.39
C ASN A 357 3.69 9.86 5.81
N LEU A 358 2.71 10.73 5.51
CA LEU A 358 2.77 12.17 5.75
C LEU A 358 2.57 12.58 7.21
N MET A 359 2.29 11.65 8.11
CA MET A 359 2.22 11.89 9.55
C MET A 359 3.60 11.76 10.23
N LYS A 360 4.60 11.24 9.52
CA LYS A 360 5.97 11.04 10.01
C LYS A 360 6.90 12.13 9.51
N GLY A 361 7.90 12.47 10.32
CA GLY A 361 8.97 13.40 9.99
C GLY A 361 9.95 13.52 11.16
N THR A 362 11.10 14.18 10.96
CA THR A 362 12.05 14.50 12.03
C THR A 362 11.37 15.33 13.12
N VAL A 363 10.46 16.21 12.71
CA VAL A 363 9.52 16.91 13.57
C VAL A 363 8.12 16.53 13.07
N THR A 364 7.17 16.32 13.98
CA THR A 364 5.78 16.01 13.62
C THR A 364 5.21 17.12 12.75
N PRO A 365 4.75 16.82 11.51
CA PRO A 365 4.26 17.84 10.59
C PRO A 365 3.02 18.57 11.13
N ARG A 366 2.93 19.87 10.90
CA ARG A 366 1.75 20.67 11.21
C ARG A 366 0.86 20.81 9.99
N ARG A 367 -0.46 20.63 10.18
CA ARG A 367 -1.45 20.76 9.11
C ARG A 367 -2.73 21.39 9.64
N LYS A 368 -3.37 22.21 8.82
CA LYS A 368 -4.73 22.69 9.07
C LYS A 368 -5.72 21.66 8.55
N GLY A 369 -6.67 21.26 9.40
CA GLY A 369 -7.66 20.25 9.07
C GLY A 369 -8.97 20.46 9.83
N ILE A 370 -9.86 19.46 9.78
CA ILE A 370 -11.19 19.56 10.42
C ILE A 370 -11.05 19.92 11.90
N ALA A 371 -10.23 19.19 12.65
CA ALA A 371 -10.06 19.42 14.09
C ALA A 371 -9.50 20.81 14.41
N THR A 372 -8.51 21.31 13.66
CA THR A 372 -7.91 22.64 13.90
C THR A 372 -8.88 23.77 13.62
N VAL A 373 -9.77 23.63 12.63
CA VAL A 373 -10.81 24.61 12.33
C VAL A 373 -11.89 24.56 13.39
N LEU A 374 -12.44 23.38 13.70
CA LEU A 374 -13.51 23.22 14.69
C LEU A 374 -13.09 23.70 16.09
N LYS A 375 -11.81 23.53 16.44
CA LYS A 375 -11.27 24.07 17.71
C LYS A 375 -11.43 25.58 17.82
N LYS A 376 -11.31 26.34 16.71
CA LYS A 376 -11.57 27.79 16.69
C LYS A 376 -13.05 28.13 16.93
N TYR A 377 -13.96 27.18 16.68
CA TYR A 377 -15.39 27.27 16.97
C TYR A 377 -15.80 26.69 18.32
N GLY A 378 -14.82 26.37 19.19
CA GLY A 378 -15.04 25.90 20.55
C GLY A 378 -15.37 24.42 20.70
N TYR A 379 -15.13 23.61 19.66
CA TYR A 379 -15.31 22.16 19.72
C TYR A 379 -14.24 21.48 20.56
N GLU A 380 -14.65 20.42 21.28
CA GLU A 380 -13.75 19.44 21.87
C GLU A 380 -13.57 18.29 20.89
N ASN A 381 -12.32 18.04 20.48
CA ASN A 381 -11.98 17.09 19.43
C ASN A 381 -11.40 15.81 20.01
N MET A 382 -12.04 14.67 19.75
CA MET A 382 -11.66 13.34 20.23
C MET A 382 -11.27 12.44 19.07
N PHE A 383 -10.22 11.63 19.25
CA PHE A 383 -9.83 10.59 18.31
C PHE A 383 -9.83 9.23 19.01
N PHE A 384 -10.45 8.24 18.41
CA PHE A 384 -10.49 6.85 18.90
C PHE A 384 -9.80 5.96 17.88
N MET A 385 -8.92 5.06 18.36
CA MET A 385 -8.24 4.04 17.57
C MET A 385 -8.15 2.75 18.39
N THR A 386 -8.16 1.62 17.71
CA THR A 386 -8.15 0.29 18.35
C THR A 386 -6.77 -0.11 18.87
N HIS A 387 -5.71 0.30 18.20
CA HIS A 387 -4.33 -0.13 18.41
C HIS A 387 -3.53 0.85 19.28
N GLU A 388 -2.22 0.56 19.44
CA GLU A 388 -1.29 1.42 20.17
C GLU A 388 -1.19 2.82 19.56
N ALA A 389 -1.19 3.82 20.43
CA ALA A 389 -1.19 5.25 20.06
C ALA A 389 0.03 5.70 19.22
N GLN A 390 1.16 5.02 19.38
CA GLN A 390 2.39 5.31 18.65
C GLN A 390 2.41 4.79 17.21
N TYR A 391 1.50 3.87 16.87
CA TYR A 391 1.44 3.29 15.53
C TYR A 391 1.29 4.42 14.49
N ASP A 392 2.10 4.36 13.43
CA ASP A 392 2.16 5.36 12.35
C ASP A 392 2.34 6.83 12.81
N ASN A 393 2.84 7.06 14.03
CA ASN A 393 2.97 8.39 14.65
C ASN A 393 1.63 9.09 14.93
N MET A 394 0.52 8.34 14.97
CA MET A 394 -0.84 8.90 15.03
C MET A 394 -1.06 9.83 16.22
N LYS A 395 -0.70 9.40 17.44
CA LYS A 395 -0.90 10.22 18.63
C LYS A 395 -0.21 11.58 18.52
N ALA A 396 1.09 11.57 18.18
CA ALA A 396 1.85 12.80 18.06
C ALA A 396 1.29 13.70 16.96
N PHE A 397 0.90 13.13 15.82
CA PHE A 397 0.36 13.86 14.70
C PHE A 397 -1.00 14.49 15.03
N PHE A 398 -1.95 13.74 15.54
CA PHE A 398 -3.30 14.25 15.85
C PHE A 398 -3.28 15.25 16.98
N GLN A 399 -2.50 15.00 18.04
CA GLN A 399 -2.32 15.94 19.16
C GLN A 399 -1.74 17.29 18.70
N THR A 400 -0.76 17.25 17.81
CA THR A 400 -0.15 18.46 17.20
C THR A 400 -1.16 19.19 16.30
N ASN A 401 -2.11 18.47 15.71
CA ASN A 401 -3.00 18.96 14.66
C ASN A 401 -4.48 19.02 15.06
N GLY A 402 -4.76 19.40 16.33
CA GLY A 402 -6.03 19.92 16.76
C GLY A 402 -6.92 18.97 17.58
N TYR A 403 -6.52 17.72 17.79
CA TYR A 403 -7.23 16.81 18.68
C TYR A 403 -6.84 17.04 20.15
N ASP A 404 -7.83 17.11 21.03
CA ASP A 404 -7.67 17.34 22.46
C ASP A 404 -7.44 16.04 23.21
N ASP A 405 -8.26 15.02 22.94
CA ASP A 405 -8.18 13.70 23.55
C ASP A 405 -7.96 12.63 22.50
N ILE A 406 -7.04 11.71 22.77
CA ILE A 406 -6.74 10.56 21.89
C ILE A 406 -6.84 9.29 22.72
N PHE A 407 -7.80 8.45 22.37
CA PHE A 407 -8.07 7.16 23.00
C PHE A 407 -7.55 6.03 22.12
N SER A 408 -6.85 5.11 22.73
CA SER A 408 -6.09 4.05 22.05
C SER A 408 -6.01 2.81 22.94
N GLN A 409 -5.36 1.78 22.51
CA GLN A 409 -5.22 0.52 23.24
C GLN A 409 -4.77 0.71 24.70
N GLU A 410 -3.97 1.73 24.98
CA GLU A 410 -3.48 2.05 26.32
C GLU A 410 -4.59 2.51 27.28
N ASN A 411 -5.72 2.94 26.76
CA ASN A 411 -6.88 3.37 27.53
C ASN A 411 -7.88 2.22 27.80
N TYR A 412 -7.73 1.09 27.13
CA TYR A 412 -8.67 -0.01 27.17
C TYR A 412 -8.21 -1.15 28.11
N PRO A 413 -9.14 -1.93 28.68
CA PRO A 413 -8.77 -3.12 29.43
C PRO A 413 -7.98 -4.11 28.58
N LYS A 414 -6.89 -4.66 29.11
CA LYS A 414 -6.05 -5.64 28.40
C LYS A 414 -6.81 -6.89 27.94
N SER A 415 -7.89 -7.25 28.66
CA SER A 415 -8.77 -8.37 28.30
C SER A 415 -9.52 -8.16 26.99
N GLU A 416 -9.68 -6.92 26.52
CA GLU A 416 -10.39 -6.57 25.30
C GLU A 416 -9.49 -6.54 24.07
N VAL A 417 -8.16 -6.64 24.25
CA VAL A 417 -7.20 -6.70 23.15
C VAL A 417 -7.30 -8.07 22.50
N VAL A 418 -7.73 -8.11 21.24
CA VAL A 418 -8.02 -9.34 20.50
C VAL A 418 -6.86 -9.78 19.59
N ASN A 419 -6.03 -8.85 19.13
CA ASN A 419 -4.87 -9.12 18.29
C ASN A 419 -3.84 -7.98 18.35
N SER A 420 -2.81 -8.03 17.50
CA SER A 420 -1.75 -7.01 17.42
C SER A 420 -2.22 -5.62 16.97
N PHE A 421 -3.44 -5.51 16.43
CA PHE A 421 -4.07 -4.25 16.05
C PHE A 421 -5.08 -3.77 17.13
N GLY A 422 -5.06 -4.37 18.32
CA GLY A 422 -5.77 -3.88 19.49
C GLY A 422 -7.14 -4.51 19.72
N VAL A 423 -8.13 -3.67 20.02
CA VAL A 423 -9.48 -4.09 20.39
C VAL A 423 -10.38 -4.22 19.16
N SER A 424 -11.51 -4.91 19.34
CA SER A 424 -12.51 -5.07 18.27
C SER A 424 -13.35 -3.79 18.06
N ASP A 425 -13.91 -3.61 16.86
CA ASP A 425 -14.68 -2.43 16.48
C ASP A 425 -15.86 -2.17 17.43
N HIS A 426 -16.63 -3.20 17.81
CA HIS A 426 -17.78 -3.01 18.68
C HIS A 426 -17.37 -2.53 20.09
N PHE A 427 -16.22 -2.99 20.60
CA PHE A 427 -15.69 -2.52 21.87
C PHE A 427 -15.26 -1.04 21.78
N GLU A 428 -14.45 -0.71 20.75
CA GLU A 428 -14.03 0.67 20.52
C GLU A 428 -15.22 1.63 20.39
N MET A 429 -16.21 1.27 19.58
CA MET A 429 -17.42 2.07 19.37
C MET A 429 -18.24 2.21 20.66
N GLY A 430 -18.32 1.16 21.47
CA GLY A 430 -18.95 1.22 22.79
C GLY A 430 -18.21 2.16 23.75
N TYR A 431 -16.88 2.11 23.75
CA TYR A 431 -16.05 3.02 24.54
C TYR A 431 -16.19 4.46 24.05
N ALA A 432 -16.17 4.68 22.72
CA ALA A 432 -16.38 5.99 22.12
C ALA A 432 -17.76 6.57 22.50
N LEU A 433 -18.83 5.78 22.41
CA LEU A 433 -20.18 6.19 22.80
C LEU A 433 -20.24 6.66 24.26
N ASN A 434 -19.66 5.87 25.17
CA ASN A 434 -19.62 6.22 26.60
C ASN A 434 -18.83 7.53 26.85
N THR A 435 -17.72 7.70 26.15
CA THR A 435 -16.89 8.91 26.26
C THR A 435 -17.62 10.14 25.70
N ILE A 436 -18.25 10.00 24.53
CA ILE A 436 -19.06 11.06 23.91
C ILE A 436 -20.21 11.46 24.83
N ASN A 437 -20.91 10.49 25.46
CA ASN A 437 -21.99 10.76 26.42
C ASN A 437 -21.52 11.58 27.62
N GLN A 438 -20.30 11.35 28.08
CA GLN A 438 -19.73 12.15 29.17
C GLN A 438 -19.39 13.57 28.71
N LYS A 439 -18.76 13.71 27.54
CA LYS A 439 -18.37 15.01 26.96
C LYS A 439 -19.58 15.85 26.58
N ALA A 440 -20.60 15.25 26.01
CA ALA A 440 -21.84 15.96 25.65
C ALA A 440 -22.55 16.64 26.84
N LYS A 441 -22.36 16.13 28.08
CA LYS A 441 -22.89 16.76 29.30
C LYS A 441 -22.28 18.13 29.56
N THR A 442 -21.13 18.46 29.00
CA THR A 442 -20.51 19.80 29.15
C THR A 442 -21.28 20.89 28.40
N GLY A 443 -22.14 20.51 27.45
CA GLY A 443 -22.87 21.43 26.59
C GLY A 443 -22.03 22.07 25.49
N LYS A 444 -20.74 21.74 25.40
CA LYS A 444 -19.88 22.17 24.28
C LYS A 444 -20.10 21.29 23.05
N PRO A 445 -20.02 21.85 21.85
CA PRO A 445 -19.99 21.01 20.63
C PRO A 445 -18.75 20.14 20.62
N PHE A 446 -18.85 18.97 20.03
CA PHE A 446 -17.74 18.02 19.94
C PHE A 446 -17.56 17.48 18.52
N MET A 447 -16.34 17.06 18.24
CA MET A 447 -16.01 16.20 17.11
C MET A 447 -15.41 14.90 17.65
N ALA A 448 -15.91 13.77 17.18
CA ALA A 448 -15.34 12.45 17.45
C ALA A 448 -14.95 11.76 16.14
N THR A 449 -13.70 11.34 16.02
CA THR A 449 -13.23 10.51 14.92
C THR A 449 -12.98 9.10 15.42
N ILE A 450 -13.59 8.10 14.82
CA ILE A 450 -13.50 6.67 15.18
C ILE A 450 -12.85 5.94 14.00
N LEU A 451 -11.68 5.33 14.24
CA LEU A 451 -10.93 4.58 13.24
C LEU A 451 -11.06 3.08 13.51
N THR A 452 -11.86 2.38 12.74
CA THR A 452 -12.06 0.93 12.90
C THR A 452 -10.89 0.12 12.36
N VAL A 453 -10.84 -1.19 12.67
CA VAL A 453 -9.74 -2.07 12.28
C VAL A 453 -10.17 -3.46 11.84
N SER A 454 -11.41 -3.88 12.15
CA SER A 454 -11.79 -5.29 12.06
C SER A 454 -11.61 -5.90 10.67
N ASN A 455 -11.77 -5.13 9.59
CA ASN A 455 -11.58 -5.60 8.23
C ASN A 455 -10.10 -5.64 7.79
N HIS A 456 -9.16 -5.55 8.74
CA HIS A 456 -7.72 -5.80 8.54
C HIS A 456 -7.35 -7.21 9.03
N PRO A 457 -6.56 -8.00 8.28
CA PRO A 457 -6.02 -9.26 8.79
C PRO A 457 -5.12 -9.05 10.04
N PRO A 458 -5.12 -9.96 11.02
CA PRO A 458 -5.90 -11.20 11.09
C PRO A 458 -7.37 -10.94 11.44
N TYR A 459 -8.28 -11.63 10.72
CA TYR A 459 -9.72 -11.45 10.88
C TYR A 459 -10.22 -12.16 12.15
N ILE A 460 -10.55 -11.41 13.18
CA ILE A 460 -11.09 -11.92 14.44
C ILE A 460 -12.59 -11.59 14.51
N ILE A 461 -13.40 -12.63 14.35
CA ILE A 461 -14.86 -12.52 14.45
C ILE A 461 -15.23 -12.92 15.89
N PRO A 462 -15.88 -12.04 16.69
CA PRO A 462 -16.27 -12.37 18.04
C PRO A 462 -17.28 -13.53 18.10
N ASP A 463 -17.16 -14.41 19.08
CA ASP A 463 -17.96 -15.63 19.22
C ASP A 463 -19.48 -15.36 19.30
N PHE A 464 -19.87 -14.22 19.81
CA PHE A 464 -21.29 -13.83 19.91
C PHE A 464 -21.89 -13.43 18.57
N PHE A 465 -21.06 -12.98 17.60
CA PHE A 465 -21.53 -12.60 16.28
C PHE A 465 -21.74 -13.84 15.42
N LYS A 466 -22.89 -13.92 14.74
CA LYS A 466 -23.24 -15.06 13.89
C LYS A 466 -23.31 -14.59 12.42
N PRO A 467 -22.20 -14.68 11.68
CA PRO A 467 -22.17 -14.30 10.28
C PRO A 467 -23.05 -15.23 9.41
N LYS A 468 -23.50 -14.72 8.28
CA LYS A 468 -24.30 -15.46 7.32
C LYS A 468 -23.46 -16.13 6.22
N THR A 469 -22.29 -15.54 5.93
CA THR A 469 -21.37 -16.06 4.91
C THR A 469 -20.40 -17.10 5.51
N LYS A 470 -19.64 -17.78 4.66
CA LYS A 470 -18.77 -18.89 5.07
C LYS A 470 -17.30 -18.48 5.22
N GLU A 471 -16.86 -17.52 4.40
CA GLU A 471 -15.45 -17.12 4.33
C GLU A 471 -15.17 -16.03 5.35
N LYS A 472 -14.03 -16.10 6.04
CA LYS A 472 -13.64 -15.12 7.06
C LYS A 472 -13.57 -13.70 6.51
N GLU A 473 -13.12 -13.55 5.27
CA GLU A 473 -13.01 -12.27 4.56
C GLU A 473 -14.35 -11.57 4.35
N THR A 474 -15.45 -12.32 4.24
CA THR A 474 -16.80 -11.77 4.15
C THR A 474 -17.47 -11.66 5.50
N GLN A 475 -17.23 -12.62 6.40
CA GLN A 475 -17.74 -12.59 7.78
C GLN A 475 -17.28 -11.36 8.55
N ILE A 476 -16.02 -10.95 8.36
CA ILE A 476 -15.48 -9.76 9.04
C ILE A 476 -16.13 -8.46 8.53
N VAL A 477 -16.52 -8.41 7.25
CA VAL A 477 -17.26 -7.28 6.68
C VAL A 477 -18.68 -7.21 7.27
N GLU A 478 -19.37 -8.36 7.38
CA GLU A 478 -20.67 -8.42 8.05
C GLU A 478 -20.58 -7.93 9.51
N TYR A 479 -19.51 -8.33 10.21
CA TYR A 479 -19.28 -7.91 11.58
C TYR A 479 -18.99 -6.40 11.67
N ALA A 480 -18.15 -5.85 10.80
CA ALA A 480 -17.84 -4.41 10.77
C ALA A 480 -19.09 -3.56 10.49
N ASP A 481 -19.92 -3.97 9.54
CA ASP A 481 -21.21 -3.32 9.25
C ASP A 481 -22.17 -3.39 10.44
N TRP A 482 -22.25 -4.56 11.09
CA TRP A 482 -23.07 -4.74 12.28
C TRP A 482 -22.60 -3.85 13.44
N ALA A 483 -21.28 -3.72 13.67
CA ALA A 483 -20.74 -2.87 14.73
C ALA A 483 -21.12 -1.40 14.55
N ILE A 484 -21.07 -0.90 13.32
CA ILE A 484 -21.56 0.45 12.98
C ILE A 484 -23.06 0.58 13.27
N GLY A 485 -23.85 -0.41 12.85
CA GLY A 485 -25.30 -0.42 13.09
C GLY A 485 -25.65 -0.41 14.57
N ASP A 486 -24.95 -1.21 15.39
CA ASP A 486 -25.13 -1.26 16.84
C ASP A 486 -24.76 0.08 17.51
N PHE A 487 -23.64 0.68 17.10
CA PHE A 487 -23.23 2.00 17.56
C PHE A 487 -24.29 3.06 17.24
N LEU A 488 -24.75 3.15 16.00
CA LEU A 488 -25.75 4.12 15.57
C LEU A 488 -27.09 3.93 16.28
N LYS A 489 -27.51 2.67 16.46
CA LYS A 489 -28.74 2.33 17.21
C LYS A 489 -28.68 2.80 18.65
N LYS A 490 -27.54 2.58 19.33
CA LYS A 490 -27.34 3.04 20.72
C LYS A 490 -27.23 4.56 20.78
N ALA A 491 -26.45 5.17 19.89
CA ALA A 491 -26.29 6.61 19.79
C ALA A 491 -27.62 7.32 19.54
N SER A 492 -28.53 6.74 18.77
CA SER A 492 -29.85 7.32 18.46
C SER A 492 -30.75 7.52 19.71
N GLN A 493 -30.43 6.88 20.83
CA GLN A 493 -31.12 7.05 22.10
C GLN A 493 -30.59 8.25 22.92
N GLU A 494 -29.44 8.81 22.50
CA GLU A 494 -28.75 9.86 23.23
C GLU A 494 -29.22 11.25 22.78
N PRO A 495 -29.34 12.22 23.72
CA PRO A 495 -29.84 13.57 23.40
C PRO A 495 -29.04 14.30 22.32
N TRP A 496 -27.73 14.08 22.26
CA TRP A 496 -26.83 14.73 21.31
C TRP A 496 -26.99 14.25 19.86
N TYR A 497 -27.56 13.06 19.64
CA TYR A 497 -27.69 12.44 18.31
C TYR A 497 -28.40 13.33 17.30
N LYS A 498 -29.51 13.93 17.68
CA LYS A 498 -30.33 14.78 16.78
C LYS A 498 -29.63 16.05 16.32
N ASN A 499 -28.58 16.48 17.05
CA ASN A 499 -27.75 17.64 16.69
C ASN A 499 -26.35 17.20 16.23
N THR A 500 -26.24 16.07 15.57
CA THR A 500 -24.94 15.51 15.13
C THR A 500 -24.97 15.21 13.65
N ILE A 501 -23.94 15.65 12.92
CA ILE A 501 -23.64 15.23 11.55
C ILE A 501 -22.69 14.03 11.63
N PHE A 502 -23.11 12.94 11.02
CA PHE A 502 -22.32 11.73 10.86
C PHE A 502 -21.70 11.69 9.46
N VAL A 503 -20.40 11.42 9.39
CA VAL A 503 -19.64 11.19 8.17
C VAL A 503 -19.07 9.77 8.24
N ILE A 504 -19.56 8.86 7.42
CA ILE A 504 -19.15 7.46 7.40
C ILE A 504 -18.51 7.19 6.06
N GLN A 505 -17.22 6.81 6.06
CA GLN A 505 -16.49 6.44 4.86
C GLN A 505 -15.40 5.43 5.18
N ALA A 506 -14.86 4.77 4.14
CA ALA A 506 -13.66 3.97 4.32
C ALA A 506 -12.39 4.85 4.34
N ASP A 507 -11.36 4.38 5.03
CA ASP A 507 -10.00 4.95 4.92
C ASP A 507 -9.38 4.65 3.55
N HIS A 508 -9.53 3.44 3.06
CA HIS A 508 -9.25 2.95 1.70
C HIS A 508 -10.08 1.68 1.45
N GLY A 509 -9.94 1.09 0.28
CA GLY A 509 -10.54 -0.21 -0.01
C GLY A 509 -9.52 -1.34 0.03
N LYS A 510 -9.99 -2.54 -0.28
CA LYS A 510 -9.17 -3.76 -0.48
C LYS A 510 -9.49 -4.40 -1.82
N LEU A 511 -8.71 -5.40 -2.19
CA LEU A 511 -9.02 -6.17 -3.40
C LEU A 511 -10.36 -6.90 -3.24
N VAL A 512 -11.29 -6.61 -4.14
CA VAL A 512 -12.58 -7.31 -4.26
C VAL A 512 -12.73 -7.76 -5.70
N GLY A 513 -12.81 -9.07 -5.90
CA GLY A 513 -12.86 -9.65 -7.23
C GLY A 513 -11.48 -9.70 -7.91
N LYS A 514 -11.48 -9.55 -9.24
CA LYS A 514 -10.26 -9.54 -10.07
C LYS A 514 -9.86 -8.11 -10.42
N SER A 515 -8.55 -7.89 -10.59
CA SER A 515 -8.06 -6.62 -11.11
C SER A 515 -8.10 -6.61 -12.63
N GLU A 516 -8.69 -5.58 -13.21
CA GLU A 516 -8.79 -5.38 -14.66
C GLU A 516 -7.68 -4.48 -15.21
N GLY A 517 -6.85 -3.92 -14.35
CA GLY A 517 -5.78 -2.99 -14.71
C GLY A 517 -4.61 -3.02 -13.73
N GLU A 518 -3.70 -2.10 -13.91
CA GLU A 518 -2.48 -1.97 -13.09
C GLU A 518 -2.77 -1.68 -11.62
N LEU A 519 -3.91 -1.09 -11.29
CA LEU A 519 -4.38 -0.88 -9.93
C LEU A 519 -5.85 -1.34 -9.84
N PRO A 520 -6.18 -2.28 -8.94
CA PRO A 520 -7.56 -2.70 -8.73
C PRO A 520 -8.42 -1.51 -8.33
N GLN A 521 -9.54 -1.27 -9.04
CA GLN A 521 -10.43 -0.14 -8.75
C GLN A 521 -11.00 -0.21 -7.33
N SER A 522 -11.21 -1.42 -6.81
CA SER A 522 -11.75 -1.65 -5.47
C SER A 522 -10.87 -1.13 -4.33
N TYR A 523 -9.59 -0.85 -4.56
CA TYR A 523 -8.74 -0.22 -3.55
C TYR A 523 -9.10 1.25 -3.29
N ASN A 524 -9.58 1.94 -4.31
CA ASN A 524 -9.81 3.37 -4.20
C ASN A 524 -11.27 3.76 -4.34
N HIS A 525 -12.14 2.93 -4.93
CA HIS A 525 -13.58 3.18 -4.92
C HIS A 525 -14.15 2.77 -3.56
N ILE A 526 -14.59 3.77 -2.78
CA ILE A 526 -15.03 3.62 -1.39
C ILE A 526 -16.38 4.29 -1.16
N PRO A 527 -17.18 3.83 -0.18
CA PRO A 527 -18.41 4.52 0.19
C PRO A 527 -18.12 5.81 0.96
N LEU A 528 -18.93 6.83 0.70
CA LEU A 528 -19.10 8.01 1.57
C LEU A 528 -20.58 8.25 1.79
N ILE A 529 -20.97 8.34 3.06
CA ILE A 529 -22.34 8.56 3.53
C ILE A 529 -22.32 9.67 4.58
N ILE A 530 -23.13 10.72 4.38
CA ILE A 530 -23.26 11.84 5.32
C ILE A 530 -24.73 12.01 5.67
N PHE A 531 -25.04 12.09 6.95
CA PHE A 531 -26.40 12.36 7.42
C PHE A 531 -26.40 13.15 8.73
N GLY A 532 -27.52 13.78 9.02
CA GLY A 532 -27.70 14.59 10.22
C GLY A 532 -28.52 15.84 9.94
N PRO A 533 -28.60 16.79 10.90
CA PRO A 533 -29.38 18.00 10.75
C PRO A 533 -28.90 18.84 9.56
N GLY A 534 -29.81 19.20 8.68
CA GLY A 534 -29.54 20.06 7.53
C GLY A 534 -28.85 19.34 6.35
N VAL A 535 -28.54 18.05 6.46
CA VAL A 535 -27.95 17.27 5.38
C VAL A 535 -29.07 16.77 4.44
N PRO A 536 -28.97 17.03 3.12
CA PRO A 536 -29.99 16.57 2.17
C PRO A 536 -29.91 15.04 1.98
N GLN A 537 -31.10 14.41 1.82
CA GLN A 537 -31.17 13.01 1.38
C GLN A 537 -31.10 12.97 -0.14
N GLN A 538 -29.95 12.62 -0.68
CA GLN A 538 -29.75 12.48 -2.12
C GLN A 538 -28.56 11.60 -2.45
N GLN A 539 -28.59 10.97 -3.63
CA GLN A 539 -27.44 10.30 -4.19
C GLN A 539 -26.68 11.28 -5.08
N TYR A 540 -25.44 11.57 -4.71
CA TYR A 540 -24.55 12.43 -5.48
C TYR A 540 -23.80 11.59 -6.54
N ALA A 541 -24.14 11.80 -7.82
CA ALA A 541 -23.58 11.05 -8.93
C ALA A 541 -22.26 11.63 -9.49
N GLY A 542 -21.84 12.82 -9.04
CA GLY A 542 -20.58 13.42 -9.46
C GLY A 542 -19.38 12.71 -8.84
N LEU A 543 -18.20 13.03 -9.38
CA LEU A 543 -16.94 12.53 -8.83
C LEU A 543 -16.60 13.23 -7.51
N GLY A 544 -16.04 12.47 -6.57
CA GLY A 544 -15.50 12.99 -5.32
C GLY A 544 -14.36 12.13 -4.80
N MET A 545 -13.55 12.70 -3.94
CA MET A 545 -12.43 12.01 -3.28
C MET A 545 -12.24 12.52 -1.85
N GLN A 546 -11.49 11.77 -1.06
CA GLN A 546 -11.35 12.04 0.39
C GLN A 546 -10.94 13.47 0.74
N VAL A 547 -10.14 14.14 -0.07
CA VAL A 547 -9.76 15.54 0.20
C VAL A 547 -10.96 16.50 0.16
N ASP A 548 -12.08 16.09 -0.42
CA ASP A 548 -13.30 16.88 -0.55
C ASP A 548 -14.20 16.81 0.71
N VAL A 549 -13.94 15.87 1.62
CA VAL A 549 -14.78 15.66 2.82
C VAL A 549 -14.80 16.90 3.70
N MET A 550 -13.63 17.46 4.03
CA MET A 550 -13.53 18.66 4.87
C MET A 550 -14.33 19.85 4.30
N PRO A 551 -14.09 20.31 3.06
CA PRO A 551 -14.84 21.46 2.52
C PRO A 551 -16.34 21.16 2.33
N THR A 552 -16.72 19.94 1.97
CA THR A 552 -18.14 19.56 1.85
C THR A 552 -18.84 19.55 3.22
N LEU A 553 -18.19 18.99 4.25
CA LEU A 553 -18.69 19.02 5.62
C LEU A 553 -18.87 20.47 6.11
N PHE A 554 -17.87 21.33 5.89
CA PHE A 554 -17.93 22.72 6.32
C PHE A 554 -18.92 23.55 5.51
N GLY A 555 -19.17 23.19 4.25
CA GLY A 555 -20.27 23.74 3.45
C GLY A 555 -21.63 23.40 4.06
N LEU A 556 -21.85 22.12 4.44
CA LEU A 556 -23.06 21.67 5.15
C LEU A 556 -23.22 22.35 6.52
N MET A 557 -22.13 22.58 7.23
CA MET A 557 -22.11 23.29 8.51
C MET A 557 -22.15 24.82 8.36
N ASN A 558 -22.06 25.35 7.14
CA ASN A 558 -22.03 26.78 6.82
C ASN A 558 -20.91 27.54 7.58
N LEU A 559 -19.72 26.95 7.72
CA LEU A 559 -18.58 27.52 8.43
C LEU A 559 -17.71 28.40 7.54
N ASN A 560 -17.18 29.49 8.11
CA ASN A 560 -16.15 30.32 7.48
C ASN A 560 -14.77 29.88 7.96
N TYR A 561 -13.80 29.68 7.07
CA TYR A 561 -12.49 29.16 7.48
C TYR A 561 -11.39 29.50 6.48
N GLU A 562 -10.17 29.60 6.99
CA GLU A 562 -8.96 29.61 6.16
C GLU A 562 -8.65 28.18 5.72
N TYR A 563 -8.42 28.01 4.44
CA TYR A 563 -8.26 26.70 3.81
C TYR A 563 -6.97 26.60 2.99
N GLU A 564 -6.28 25.48 3.12
CA GLU A 564 -5.00 25.18 2.47
C GLU A 564 -5.00 23.80 1.78
N GLY A 565 -6.16 23.18 1.60
CA GLY A 565 -6.32 21.81 1.09
C GLY A 565 -6.62 21.73 -0.41
N PHE A 566 -6.56 20.50 -0.92
CA PHE A 566 -6.81 20.13 -2.31
C PHE A 566 -8.28 19.82 -2.64
N GLY A 567 -9.15 19.88 -1.64
CA GLY A 567 -10.56 19.56 -1.80
C GLY A 567 -11.41 20.73 -2.26
N VAL A 568 -12.62 20.40 -2.69
CA VAL A 568 -13.70 21.31 -3.04
C VAL A 568 -14.99 20.91 -2.32
N ASP A 569 -15.89 21.86 -2.08
CA ASP A 569 -17.24 21.56 -1.59
C ASP A 569 -18.05 20.95 -2.75
N LEU A 570 -18.27 19.64 -2.69
CA LEU A 570 -18.91 18.87 -3.77
C LEU A 570 -20.37 19.27 -4.01
N LEU A 571 -21.03 19.92 -3.05
CA LEU A 571 -22.40 20.42 -3.19
C LEU A 571 -22.47 21.78 -3.89
N LYS A 572 -21.33 22.50 -3.99
CA LYS A 572 -21.22 23.79 -4.65
C LYS A 572 -20.44 23.75 -5.95
N GLN A 573 -19.46 22.85 -6.04
CA GLN A 573 -18.55 22.73 -7.18
C GLN A 573 -18.42 21.27 -7.60
N GLN A 574 -18.69 20.98 -8.86
CA GLN A 574 -18.41 19.65 -9.42
C GLN A 574 -16.91 19.47 -9.67
N ARG A 575 -16.41 18.31 -9.29
CA ARG A 575 -15.05 17.89 -9.59
C ARG A 575 -15.01 17.21 -10.97
N PRO A 576 -14.22 17.71 -11.92
CA PRO A 576 -14.20 17.12 -13.27
C PRO A 576 -13.47 15.79 -13.32
N MET A 577 -12.49 15.60 -12.45
CA MET A 577 -11.62 14.42 -12.37
C MET A 577 -11.22 14.20 -10.92
N VAL A 578 -10.89 12.96 -10.56
CA VAL A 578 -10.27 12.59 -9.28
C VAL A 578 -8.86 12.08 -9.52
N PHE A 579 -8.02 12.16 -8.48
CA PHE A 579 -6.66 11.64 -8.50
C PHE A 579 -6.31 10.96 -7.18
N TYR A 580 -5.49 9.92 -7.24
CA TYR A 580 -5.06 9.18 -6.08
C TYR A 580 -3.73 8.47 -6.32
N SER A 581 -3.14 7.94 -5.28
CA SER A 581 -1.87 7.24 -5.36
C SER A 581 -1.99 5.80 -4.86
N ALA A 582 -1.14 4.94 -5.39
CA ALA A 582 -0.73 3.70 -4.75
C ALA A 582 0.77 3.82 -4.40
N ASP A 583 1.40 2.76 -3.89
CA ASP A 583 2.80 2.80 -3.44
C ASP A 583 3.78 3.33 -4.50
N ASN A 584 3.56 2.97 -5.75
CA ASN A 584 4.44 3.33 -6.86
C ASN A 584 3.68 3.78 -8.12
N GLN A 585 2.45 4.21 -7.96
CA GLN A 585 1.60 4.65 -9.07
C GLN A 585 0.79 5.87 -8.66
N ILE A 586 0.53 6.73 -9.62
CA ILE A 586 -0.41 7.84 -9.51
C ILE A 586 -1.48 7.68 -10.57
N VAL A 587 -2.70 7.99 -10.22
CA VAL A 587 -3.88 7.75 -11.04
C VAL A 587 -4.71 9.02 -11.15
N ALA A 588 -5.22 9.30 -12.35
CA ALA A 588 -6.33 10.22 -12.55
C ALA A 588 -7.45 9.50 -13.30
N ARG A 589 -8.68 9.80 -12.96
CA ARG A 589 -9.82 9.29 -13.69
C ARG A 589 -10.98 10.29 -13.74
N ASP A 590 -11.80 10.12 -14.77
CA ASP A 590 -13.15 10.64 -14.84
C ASP A 590 -14.17 9.50 -14.96
N HIS A 591 -15.39 9.79 -15.38
CA HIS A 591 -16.43 8.77 -15.58
C HIS A 591 -16.16 7.81 -16.74
N GLN A 592 -15.33 8.20 -17.71
CA GLN A 592 -15.14 7.48 -18.97
C GLN A 592 -13.72 6.94 -19.15
N ARG A 593 -12.73 7.53 -18.44
CA ARG A 593 -11.31 7.25 -18.66
C ARG A 593 -10.57 7.11 -17.35
N CYS A 594 -9.54 6.26 -17.36
CA CYS A 594 -8.61 6.10 -16.25
C CYS A 594 -7.18 6.10 -16.78
N PHE A 595 -6.34 6.96 -16.22
CA PHE A 595 -4.92 7.10 -16.54
C PHE A 595 -4.09 6.70 -15.33
N VAL A 596 -3.17 5.77 -15.50
CA VAL A 596 -2.23 5.31 -14.47
C VAL A 596 -0.81 5.60 -14.93
N TYR A 597 0.00 6.18 -14.08
CA TYR A 597 1.42 6.41 -14.34
C TYR A 597 2.27 5.79 -13.24
N ASN A 598 3.28 5.03 -13.65
CA ASN A 598 4.28 4.47 -12.76
C ASN A 598 5.61 5.20 -12.96
N PRO A 599 6.03 6.08 -12.01
CA PRO A 599 7.27 6.85 -12.13
C PRO A 599 8.52 5.98 -12.20
N SER A 600 8.57 4.87 -11.45
CA SER A 600 9.73 3.97 -11.42
C SER A 600 9.99 3.28 -12.76
N MET A 601 8.93 3.03 -13.52
CA MET A 601 9.01 2.44 -14.86
C MET A 601 9.03 3.49 -15.96
N ASN A 602 8.67 4.74 -15.65
CA ASN A 602 8.37 5.80 -16.61
C ASN A 602 7.35 5.30 -17.67
N ARG A 603 6.27 4.66 -17.19
CA ARG A 603 5.25 4.04 -18.04
C ARG A 603 3.85 4.52 -17.68
N SER A 604 3.06 4.79 -18.71
CA SER A 604 1.64 5.12 -18.60
C SER A 604 0.80 3.94 -19.07
N PHE A 605 -0.34 3.75 -18.40
CA PHE A 605 -1.40 2.82 -18.78
C PHE A 605 -2.69 3.61 -18.89
N CYS A 606 -3.46 3.35 -19.92
CA CYS A 606 -4.69 4.07 -20.22
C CYS A 606 -5.86 3.11 -20.37
N TYR A 607 -6.99 3.46 -19.79
CA TYR A 607 -8.17 2.62 -19.82
C TYR A 607 -9.40 3.44 -20.16
N ASP A 608 -10.25 2.90 -21.02
CA ASP A 608 -11.63 3.32 -21.17
C ASP A 608 -12.48 2.67 -20.08
N VAL A 609 -13.31 3.43 -19.40
CA VAL A 609 -14.26 2.92 -18.39
C VAL A 609 -15.53 2.51 -19.10
N LEU A 610 -15.86 1.23 -19.05
CA LEU A 610 -17.05 0.66 -19.68
C LEU A 610 -18.33 1.00 -18.90
N PRO A 611 -19.52 0.89 -19.50
CA PRO A 611 -20.79 1.18 -18.82
C PRO A 611 -21.04 0.35 -17.55
N ASN A 612 -20.45 -0.83 -17.43
CA ASN A 612 -20.50 -1.67 -16.24
C ASN A 612 -19.44 -1.32 -15.19
N GLY A 613 -18.67 -0.25 -15.43
CA GLY A 613 -17.58 0.20 -14.55
C GLY A 613 -16.24 -0.49 -14.76
N ASN A 614 -16.16 -1.53 -15.58
CA ASN A 614 -14.93 -2.26 -15.87
C ASN A 614 -13.95 -1.43 -16.69
N LEU A 615 -12.65 -1.74 -16.56
CA LEU A 615 -11.59 -1.08 -17.32
C LEU A 615 -11.22 -1.89 -18.56
N LYS A 616 -11.08 -1.20 -19.68
CA LYS A 616 -10.54 -1.77 -20.91
C LYS A 616 -9.27 -1.01 -21.29
N GLU A 617 -8.14 -1.70 -21.31
CA GLU A 617 -6.85 -1.09 -21.68
C GLU A 617 -6.90 -0.56 -23.11
N THR A 618 -6.34 0.61 -23.33
CA THR A 618 -6.26 1.29 -24.60
C THR A 618 -4.90 2.01 -24.74
N LYS A 619 -4.59 2.48 -25.95
CA LYS A 619 -3.34 3.19 -26.19
C LYS A 619 -3.37 4.60 -25.59
N LEU A 620 -2.17 5.11 -25.24
CA LEU A 620 -2.02 6.50 -24.84
C LEU A 620 -2.31 7.42 -26.04
N GLU A 621 -3.48 8.04 -26.01
CA GLU A 621 -3.95 8.99 -27.01
C GLU A 621 -4.07 10.40 -26.41
N SER A 622 -4.27 11.40 -27.27
CA SER A 622 -4.45 12.81 -26.84
C SER A 622 -5.60 12.99 -25.84
N LYS A 623 -6.63 12.14 -25.91
CA LYS A 623 -7.77 12.15 -24.98
C LYS A 623 -7.40 11.92 -23.50
N PHE A 624 -6.20 11.43 -23.19
CA PHE A 624 -5.72 11.21 -21.82
C PHE A 624 -4.80 12.32 -21.30
N GLN A 625 -4.49 13.32 -22.13
CA GLN A 625 -3.53 14.37 -21.77
C GLN A 625 -4.04 15.26 -20.62
N ASP A 626 -5.33 15.53 -20.57
CA ASP A 626 -5.96 16.27 -19.49
C ASP A 626 -5.90 15.53 -18.14
N LEU A 627 -6.17 14.22 -18.13
CA LEU A 627 -6.01 13.38 -16.94
C LEU A 627 -4.56 13.36 -16.45
N LYS A 628 -3.62 13.17 -17.37
CA LYS A 628 -2.19 13.22 -17.07
C LYS A 628 -1.79 14.57 -16.46
N ASN A 629 -2.15 15.67 -17.09
CA ASN A 629 -1.85 17.00 -16.60
C ASN A 629 -2.48 17.25 -15.23
N TYR A 630 -3.71 16.76 -15.02
CA TYR A 630 -4.42 16.91 -13.76
C TYR A 630 -3.68 16.21 -12.61
N VAL A 631 -3.36 14.92 -12.74
CA VAL A 631 -2.68 14.19 -11.68
C VAL A 631 -1.25 14.70 -11.49
N PHE A 632 -0.51 14.99 -12.57
CA PHE A 632 0.85 15.50 -12.47
C PHE A 632 0.90 16.84 -11.75
N SER A 633 -0.01 17.75 -12.06
CA SER A 633 -0.10 19.07 -11.42
C SER A 633 -0.41 18.96 -9.93
N ASN A 634 -1.44 18.19 -9.56
CA ASN A 634 -1.85 18.07 -8.15
C ASN A 634 -0.79 17.38 -7.29
N ILE A 635 -0.21 16.27 -7.77
CA ILE A 635 0.83 15.54 -7.03
C ILE A 635 2.12 16.39 -6.94
N GLN A 636 2.52 17.08 -8.02
CA GLN A 636 3.71 17.93 -7.99
C GLN A 636 3.52 19.16 -7.09
N ALA A 637 2.31 19.75 -7.07
CA ALA A 637 2.00 20.84 -6.14
C ALA A 637 1.99 20.37 -4.68
N ALA A 638 1.47 19.16 -4.40
CA ALA A 638 1.53 18.57 -3.07
C ALA A 638 2.97 18.26 -2.63
N GLU A 639 3.81 17.77 -3.54
CA GLU A 639 5.25 17.59 -3.31
C GLU A 639 5.95 18.91 -2.99
N TYR A 640 5.59 19.99 -3.69
CA TYR A 640 6.12 21.33 -3.42
C TYR A 640 5.76 21.81 -2.00
N ILE A 641 4.49 21.69 -1.60
CA ILE A 641 4.04 22.07 -0.25
C ILE A 641 4.83 21.28 0.81
N GLU A 642 4.96 19.97 0.63
CA GLU A 642 5.63 19.09 1.59
C GLU A 642 7.11 19.44 1.79
N ARG A 643 7.78 19.94 0.76
CA ARG A 643 9.20 20.26 0.80
C ARG A 643 9.53 21.70 1.16
N HIS A 644 8.69 22.65 0.74
CA HIS A 644 9.03 24.06 0.77
C HIS A 644 8.12 24.91 1.67
N GLN A 645 7.00 24.34 2.13
CA GLN A 645 6.01 25.07 2.93
C GLN A 645 5.69 24.26 4.20
N LYS A 646 6.43 24.56 5.25
CA LYS A 646 6.30 23.89 6.57
C LYS A 646 5.47 24.71 7.54
#